data_bfc49cd8b9959c409ed23187fe2c24a0
#
_entry.id   bfc49cd8b9959c409ed23187fe2c24a0
#
_cell.length_a   1.000
_cell.length_b   1.000
_cell.length_c   1.000
_cell.angle_alpha   90.00
_cell.angle_beta   90.00
_cell.angle_gamma   90.00
#
_symmetry.space_group_name_H-M   'P 1'
#
loop_
_entity.id
_entity.type
_entity.pdbx_description
1 polymer ?
#
loop_
_entity_poly.entity_id
_entity_poly.type
_entity_poly.pdbx_seq_one_letter_code
_entity_poly.pdbx_strand_id
1 'polypeptide(L)'
;MSFPKDYLERIYAGVLGKLIGVYLGRPIEGWTYQRIMNELGPIEYYVHDRLNVPLVVTDDDVSGTFTFVRALAEHGVKPDLSAEEIGKTWLNAIVEQRSILWWGGNGNSTEHTAWLNLKRGVPAPHSGSIAINGQAVAEQIGAQIFIDGWALVAPGQPKLAARLAEAAASVSHDGESVHAAKLLAAMEAEAFLSFDIDHLIDVGLSVIPGNSLIARLVADVRAWHAVLPDWRDARQKIEDQYGYDKFPGACHVVPNHALIILALLYSRGDFHQAMTIVNTAGWDTDCNSGNVGCLIGIMHGLKGLEGGPDWRGPLADRTLISASDGGYAINDAVRIAYDIANLGQQLAGQAALAPPKDGAQFHFSLPGSVQGFIAERDAIQPDLLSLEQGQNSGQPALALRFKGLARGRSAAALTPTFSPPEVVDMRTYDLQASPRVYPGQIVMARVVADDTNTAAVSASLCIKAYGQDDRLVDFDGPSADLAPGAEGVLKWTLPDLDGQPIQRIGIALTSHGARADGTVWLDYLRWDGAPKLGLRRPKQPGAFWRRSWVNNVSLFSKNFAPAFRISQDRGSGIIIHGTREWKDYRVSSTVAVHLGSSAGLAARVQGLRRYYALLLQGGDMVRLVKVRDDACTILAEATYRWSLEKRVALALQLRGREIVAAVGSATVLSVTDDSDTFFENGGIGLVITEGALSTDQVDVEPLLEAALASPNGLELTDAYPPPITLRVETGSGGPEAGLS
;
A
#
# COMPACT_ATOMS: atom_id res chain seq x y z
N MET A 1 -16.72 -14.11 20.66
CA MET A 1 -15.37 -14.47 20.17
C MET A 1 -14.37 -14.20 21.27
N SER A 2 -13.55 -15.15 21.70
CA SER A 2 -12.40 -14.84 22.56
C SER A 2 -11.17 -14.86 21.68
N PHE A 3 -10.49 -13.72 21.57
CA PHE A 3 -9.22 -13.65 20.84
C PHE A 3 -8.09 -14.30 21.64
N PRO A 4 -7.10 -14.94 20.98
CA PRO A 4 -5.85 -15.29 21.63
C PRO A 4 -5.22 -14.06 22.27
N LYS A 5 -4.55 -14.21 23.41
CA LYS A 5 -3.90 -13.08 24.11
C LYS A 5 -2.82 -12.40 23.26
N ASP A 6 -2.20 -13.17 22.38
CA ASP A 6 -1.14 -12.80 21.47
C ASP A 6 -1.66 -12.53 20.02
N TYR A 7 -2.97 -12.24 19.86
CA TYR A 7 -3.62 -12.09 18.57
C TYR A 7 -2.89 -11.09 17.65
N LEU A 8 -2.63 -9.88 18.14
CA LEU A 8 -1.94 -8.86 17.35
C LEU A 8 -0.52 -9.29 16.96
N GLU A 9 0.25 -9.92 17.87
CA GLU A 9 1.60 -10.42 17.57
C GLU A 9 1.56 -11.54 16.51
N ARG A 10 0.56 -12.43 16.58
CA ARG A 10 0.38 -13.48 15.58
C ARG A 10 -0.06 -12.95 14.22
N ILE A 11 -0.90 -11.92 14.18
CA ILE A 11 -1.17 -11.21 12.91
C ILE A 11 0.13 -10.62 12.34
N TYR A 12 0.91 -9.94 13.18
CA TYR A 12 2.18 -9.36 12.75
C TYR A 12 3.14 -10.43 12.21
N ALA A 13 3.23 -11.57 12.89
CA ALA A 13 4.04 -12.71 12.42
C ALA A 13 3.51 -13.30 11.10
N GLY A 14 2.19 -13.41 10.92
CA GLY A 14 1.55 -13.83 9.68
C GLY A 14 1.82 -12.84 8.53
N VAL A 15 1.67 -11.55 8.78
CA VAL A 15 1.99 -10.49 7.81
C VAL A 15 3.48 -10.56 7.42
N LEU A 16 4.39 -10.66 8.40
CA LEU A 16 5.83 -10.83 8.12
C LEU A 16 6.09 -12.09 7.30
N GLY A 17 5.46 -13.22 7.66
CA GLY A 17 5.58 -14.47 6.93
C GLY A 17 5.13 -14.35 5.47
N LYS A 18 4.02 -13.65 5.22
CA LYS A 18 3.56 -13.31 3.87
C LYS A 18 4.61 -12.49 3.12
N LEU A 19 5.10 -11.39 3.71
CA LEU A 19 6.09 -10.51 3.07
C LEU A 19 7.41 -11.24 2.79
N ILE A 20 7.91 -12.03 3.75
CA ILE A 20 9.12 -12.85 3.57
C ILE A 20 8.93 -13.80 2.40
N GLY A 21 7.82 -14.56 2.39
CA GLY A 21 7.53 -15.53 1.34
C GLY A 21 7.46 -14.88 -0.04
N VAL A 22 6.65 -13.84 -0.20
CA VAL A 22 6.49 -13.15 -1.49
C VAL A 22 7.83 -12.59 -1.99
N TYR A 23 8.56 -11.85 -1.18
CA TYR A 23 9.83 -11.24 -1.63
C TYR A 23 10.97 -12.25 -1.80
N LEU A 24 10.87 -13.43 -1.18
CA LEU A 24 11.78 -14.53 -1.43
C LEU A 24 11.48 -15.19 -2.80
N GLY A 25 10.19 -15.45 -3.09
CA GLY A 25 9.76 -16.14 -4.30
C GLY A 25 9.75 -15.28 -5.55
N ARG A 26 9.45 -13.98 -5.41
CA ARG A 26 9.25 -13.03 -6.51
C ARG A 26 10.34 -13.02 -7.59
N PRO A 27 11.66 -13.04 -7.26
CA PRO A 27 12.72 -13.01 -8.27
C PRO A 27 12.78 -14.26 -9.16
N ILE A 28 12.16 -15.37 -8.75
CA ILE A 28 12.18 -16.67 -9.42
C ILE A 28 10.78 -17.17 -9.79
N GLU A 29 9.77 -16.32 -9.75
CA GLU A 29 8.41 -16.62 -10.18
C GLU A 29 8.39 -17.17 -11.61
N GLY A 30 7.63 -18.22 -11.83
CA GLY A 30 7.52 -18.90 -13.12
C GLY A 30 8.72 -19.81 -13.49
N TRP A 31 9.73 -19.92 -12.62
CA TRP A 31 10.84 -20.82 -12.89
C TRP A 31 10.47 -22.29 -12.62
N THR A 32 10.98 -23.18 -13.47
CA THR A 32 10.86 -24.62 -13.21
C THR A 32 11.84 -25.06 -12.12
N TYR A 33 11.54 -26.16 -11.42
CA TYR A 33 12.46 -26.78 -10.47
C TYR A 33 13.86 -27.01 -11.06
N GLN A 34 13.93 -27.54 -12.29
CA GLN A 34 15.20 -27.78 -12.99
C GLN A 34 16.00 -26.51 -13.18
N ARG A 35 15.34 -25.42 -13.57
CA ARG A 35 16.01 -24.14 -13.76
C ARG A 35 16.55 -23.61 -12.44
N ILE A 36 15.77 -23.64 -11.38
CA ILE A 36 16.19 -23.19 -10.05
C ILE A 36 17.42 -23.98 -9.60
N MET A 37 17.35 -25.32 -9.67
CA MET A 37 18.45 -26.18 -9.24
C MET A 37 19.73 -25.97 -10.06
N ASN A 38 19.61 -25.72 -11.38
CA ASN A 38 20.76 -25.51 -12.25
C ASN A 38 21.41 -24.13 -12.09
N GLU A 39 20.61 -23.07 -11.88
CA GLU A 39 21.12 -21.68 -11.85
C GLU A 39 21.42 -21.19 -10.44
N LEU A 40 20.62 -21.61 -9.45
CA LEU A 40 20.67 -21.09 -8.07
C LEU A 40 20.98 -22.17 -7.02
N GLY A 41 20.63 -23.42 -7.29
CA GLY A 41 20.59 -24.48 -6.28
C GLY A 41 19.37 -24.35 -5.36
N PRO A 42 19.34 -25.02 -4.21
CA PRO A 42 18.27 -24.87 -3.22
C PRO A 42 18.14 -23.43 -2.75
N ILE A 43 16.90 -22.96 -2.61
CA ILE A 43 16.61 -21.58 -2.18
C ILE A 43 16.51 -21.56 -0.65
N GLU A 44 17.61 -21.21 0.00
CA GLU A 44 17.73 -21.20 1.46
C GLU A 44 17.68 -19.77 2.04
N TYR A 45 17.76 -18.75 1.19
CA TYR A 45 17.72 -17.34 1.56
C TYR A 45 17.34 -16.47 0.34
N TYR A 46 17.15 -15.16 0.55
CA TYR A 46 16.89 -14.20 -0.52
C TYR A 46 17.91 -14.28 -1.65
N VAL A 47 17.42 -14.28 -2.88
CA VAL A 47 18.24 -14.40 -4.11
C VAL A 47 18.25 -13.12 -4.96
N HIS A 48 17.60 -12.07 -4.49
CA HIS A 48 17.45 -10.79 -5.21
C HIS A 48 18.80 -10.18 -5.59
N ASP A 49 19.81 -10.21 -4.70
CA ASP A 49 21.16 -9.71 -4.98
C ASP A 49 21.85 -10.51 -6.08
N ARG A 50 21.67 -11.85 -6.09
CA ARG A 50 22.23 -12.73 -7.12
C ARG A 50 21.63 -12.46 -8.51
N LEU A 51 20.36 -12.00 -8.53
CA LEU A 51 19.61 -11.70 -9.76
C LEU A 51 19.63 -10.20 -10.10
N ASN A 52 20.28 -9.37 -9.26
CA ASN A 52 20.40 -7.92 -9.43
C ASN A 52 19.04 -7.21 -9.56
N VAL A 53 18.12 -7.55 -8.68
CA VAL A 53 16.78 -6.92 -8.58
C VAL A 53 16.57 -6.39 -7.16
N PRO A 54 15.71 -5.37 -6.95
CA PRO A 54 15.37 -4.90 -5.60
C PRO A 54 14.64 -5.98 -4.80
N LEU A 55 14.85 -6.00 -3.47
CA LEU A 55 14.16 -6.94 -2.58
C LEU A 55 12.69 -6.55 -2.37
N VAL A 56 12.43 -5.31 -1.98
CA VAL A 56 11.08 -4.81 -1.69
C VAL A 56 10.55 -4.11 -2.94
N VAL A 57 9.53 -4.68 -3.54
CA VAL A 57 8.98 -4.26 -4.83
C VAL A 57 7.47 -4.17 -4.77
N THR A 58 6.85 -3.58 -5.79
CA THR A 58 5.41 -3.63 -5.98
C THR A 58 5.02 -5.03 -6.48
N ASP A 59 4.09 -5.65 -5.78
CA ASP A 59 3.67 -7.01 -6.03
C ASP A 59 2.15 -7.15 -5.82
N ASP A 60 1.46 -7.99 -6.60
CA ASP A 60 0.02 -8.17 -6.49
C ASP A 60 -0.39 -9.05 -5.32
N ASP A 61 0.41 -10.06 -4.95
CA ASP A 61 0.18 -10.87 -3.76
C ASP A 61 0.05 -10.03 -2.49
N VAL A 62 0.98 -9.09 -2.32
CA VAL A 62 0.97 -8.19 -1.16
C VAL A 62 -0.13 -7.13 -1.31
N SER A 63 -0.18 -6.48 -2.48
CA SER A 63 -1.11 -5.37 -2.70
C SER A 63 -2.56 -5.84 -2.67
N GLY A 64 -2.89 -6.98 -3.29
CA GLY A 64 -4.23 -7.55 -3.28
C GLY A 64 -4.67 -8.01 -1.89
N THR A 65 -3.83 -8.77 -1.19
CA THR A 65 -4.11 -9.27 0.16
C THR A 65 -4.51 -8.13 1.12
N PHE A 66 -3.72 -7.05 1.16
CA PHE A 66 -3.93 -5.98 2.13
C PHE A 66 -4.82 -4.83 1.64
N THR A 67 -5.15 -4.80 0.35
CA THR A 67 -6.14 -3.86 -0.20
C THR A 67 -7.57 -4.41 -0.13
N PHE A 68 -7.78 -5.68 -0.54
CA PHE A 68 -9.13 -6.20 -0.71
C PHE A 68 -9.84 -6.48 0.61
N VAL A 69 -9.13 -6.87 1.66
CA VAL A 69 -9.70 -7.02 3.02
C VAL A 69 -10.28 -5.71 3.59
N ARG A 70 -9.83 -4.56 3.08
CA ARG A 70 -10.37 -3.24 3.45
C ARG A 70 -11.82 -3.03 2.99
N ALA A 71 -12.37 -3.91 2.15
CA ALA A 71 -13.80 -3.95 1.85
C ALA A 71 -14.66 -4.06 3.12
N LEU A 72 -14.16 -4.72 4.17
CA LEU A 72 -14.81 -4.73 5.48
C LEU A 72 -15.03 -3.31 6.02
N ALA A 73 -14.01 -2.47 6.03
CA ALA A 73 -14.15 -1.08 6.47
C ALA A 73 -15.03 -0.25 5.52
N GLU A 74 -14.97 -0.53 4.22
CA GLU A 74 -15.67 0.26 3.18
C GLU A 74 -17.18 0.00 3.14
N HIS A 75 -17.62 -1.22 3.49
CA HIS A 75 -19.02 -1.64 3.42
C HIS A 75 -19.66 -1.97 4.79
N GLY A 76 -19.01 -1.54 5.87
CA GLY A 76 -19.38 -1.87 7.25
C GLY A 76 -18.84 -3.25 7.64
N VAL A 77 -18.14 -3.29 8.78
CA VAL A 77 -17.49 -4.51 9.26
C VAL A 77 -18.56 -5.52 9.67
N LYS A 78 -18.81 -6.51 8.83
CA LYS A 78 -19.89 -7.49 8.99
C LYS A 78 -19.48 -8.88 8.49
N PRO A 79 -20.02 -9.96 9.08
CA PRO A 79 -19.62 -11.33 8.73
C PRO A 79 -20.25 -11.86 7.43
N ASP A 80 -21.22 -11.16 6.86
CA ASP A 80 -21.97 -11.49 5.64
C ASP A 80 -21.65 -10.56 4.46
N LEU A 81 -20.43 -10.03 4.42
CA LEU A 81 -19.93 -9.21 3.30
C LEU A 81 -20.06 -10.00 2.00
N SER A 82 -20.70 -9.40 0.98
CA SER A 82 -20.98 -10.06 -0.28
C SER A 82 -19.85 -9.89 -1.30
N ALA A 83 -19.76 -10.81 -2.28
CA ALA A 83 -18.85 -10.68 -3.41
C ALA A 83 -19.11 -9.39 -4.22
N GLU A 84 -20.36 -8.97 -4.36
CA GLU A 84 -20.72 -7.71 -5.04
C GLU A 84 -20.11 -6.48 -4.33
N GLU A 85 -20.20 -6.41 -3.00
CA GLU A 85 -19.59 -5.32 -2.22
C GLU A 85 -18.06 -5.32 -2.37
N ILE A 86 -17.43 -6.49 -2.31
CA ILE A 86 -15.97 -6.61 -2.53
C ILE A 86 -15.60 -6.20 -3.96
N GLY A 87 -16.41 -6.56 -4.96
CA GLY A 87 -16.24 -6.11 -6.34
C GLY A 87 -16.28 -4.59 -6.50
N LYS A 88 -17.11 -3.88 -5.72
CA LYS A 88 -17.11 -2.41 -5.66
C LYS A 88 -15.81 -1.85 -5.08
N THR A 89 -15.25 -2.50 -4.06
CA THR A 89 -13.90 -2.17 -3.54
C THR A 89 -12.83 -2.36 -4.62
N TRP A 90 -12.88 -3.41 -5.43
CA TRP A 90 -11.96 -3.60 -6.55
C TRP A 90 -12.01 -2.43 -7.54
N LEU A 91 -13.21 -2.00 -7.93
CA LEU A 91 -13.40 -0.86 -8.83
C LEU A 91 -12.97 0.48 -8.20
N ASN A 92 -13.01 0.61 -6.87
CA ASN A 92 -12.52 1.77 -6.15
C ASN A 92 -10.98 1.77 -5.99
N ALA A 93 -10.36 0.61 -5.82
CA ALA A 93 -8.97 0.49 -5.43
C ALA A 93 -8.00 0.28 -6.60
N ILE A 94 -8.42 -0.39 -7.67
CA ILE A 94 -7.53 -0.78 -8.77
C ILE A 94 -7.48 0.30 -9.84
N VAL A 95 -6.30 0.85 -10.08
CA VAL A 95 -6.02 1.83 -11.14
C VAL A 95 -5.69 1.08 -12.43
N GLU A 96 -6.57 1.21 -13.43
CA GLU A 96 -6.48 0.47 -14.70
C GLU A 96 -5.12 0.67 -15.39
N GLN A 97 -4.47 -0.42 -15.79
CA GLN A 97 -3.20 -0.47 -16.49
C GLN A 97 -2.02 0.19 -15.76
N ARG A 98 -2.12 0.42 -14.44
CA ARG A 98 -1.09 1.10 -13.67
C ARG A 98 -0.75 0.38 -12.36
N SER A 99 -1.73 0.10 -11.51
CA SER A 99 -1.47 -0.57 -10.25
C SER A 99 -1.17 -2.06 -10.42
N ILE A 100 -1.88 -2.94 -9.76
CA ILE A 100 -1.73 -4.40 -9.87
C ILE A 100 -2.68 -5.02 -10.89
N LEU A 101 -2.50 -6.30 -11.21
CA LEU A 101 -3.36 -7.17 -12.04
C LEU A 101 -3.25 -6.98 -13.56
N TRP A 102 -2.32 -6.19 -14.08
CA TRP A 102 -2.20 -5.90 -15.53
C TRP A 102 -1.24 -6.82 -16.28
N TRP A 103 -1.04 -8.03 -15.79
CA TRP A 103 -0.31 -9.05 -16.51
C TRP A 103 -1.24 -9.81 -17.48
N GLY A 104 -0.76 -10.24 -18.59
CA GLY A 104 -1.45 -11.14 -19.52
C GLY A 104 -2.71 -10.64 -20.25
N GLY A 105 -3.44 -9.68 -19.71
CA GLY A 105 -4.61 -9.07 -20.34
C GLY A 105 -5.91 -9.88 -20.24
N ASN A 106 -6.97 -9.42 -20.96
CA ASN A 106 -8.29 -10.04 -20.98
C ASN A 106 -8.24 -11.47 -21.54
N GLY A 107 -8.86 -12.41 -20.82
CA GLY A 107 -8.91 -13.83 -21.19
C GLY A 107 -7.62 -14.61 -20.89
N ASN A 108 -6.61 -13.96 -20.28
CA ASN A 108 -5.36 -14.58 -19.83
C ASN A 108 -5.13 -14.36 -18.33
N SER A 109 -5.08 -13.10 -17.86
CA SER A 109 -5.15 -12.80 -16.43
C SER A 109 -6.58 -12.95 -15.93
N THR A 110 -6.79 -13.78 -14.92
CA THR A 110 -8.10 -13.99 -14.29
C THR A 110 -8.63 -12.70 -13.68
N GLU A 111 -7.81 -12.04 -12.90
CA GLU A 111 -8.14 -10.83 -12.16
C GLU A 111 -8.43 -9.65 -13.10
N HIS A 112 -7.61 -9.45 -14.12
CA HIS A 112 -7.84 -8.40 -15.12
C HIS A 112 -9.14 -8.68 -15.90
N THR A 113 -9.40 -9.92 -16.28
CA THR A 113 -10.64 -10.33 -16.95
C THR A 113 -11.85 -10.04 -16.09
N ALA A 114 -11.83 -10.43 -14.81
CA ALA A 114 -12.93 -10.16 -13.87
C ALA A 114 -13.13 -8.65 -13.63
N TRP A 115 -12.05 -7.89 -13.46
CA TRP A 115 -12.12 -6.44 -13.29
C TRP A 115 -12.76 -5.75 -14.51
N LEU A 116 -12.42 -6.19 -15.74
CA LEU A 116 -13.07 -5.68 -16.96
C LEU A 116 -14.56 -6.03 -17.00
N ASN A 117 -14.96 -7.22 -16.52
CA ASN A 117 -16.36 -7.59 -16.38
C ASN A 117 -17.08 -6.68 -15.37
N LEU A 118 -16.48 -6.47 -14.18
CA LEU A 118 -17.04 -5.52 -13.19
C LEU A 118 -17.19 -4.12 -13.77
N LYS A 119 -16.19 -3.62 -14.50
CA LYS A 119 -16.22 -2.30 -15.16
C LYS A 119 -17.33 -2.20 -16.21
N ARG A 120 -17.69 -3.31 -16.87
CA ARG A 120 -18.79 -3.41 -17.85
C ARG A 120 -20.16 -3.58 -17.21
N GLY A 121 -20.24 -3.64 -15.87
CA GLY A 121 -21.47 -3.79 -15.11
C GLY A 121 -21.90 -5.24 -14.86
N VAL A 122 -21.02 -6.22 -15.07
CA VAL A 122 -21.25 -7.61 -14.65
C VAL A 122 -20.84 -7.73 -13.17
N PRO A 123 -21.79 -7.85 -12.24
CA PRO A 123 -21.44 -7.88 -10.81
C PRO A 123 -20.79 -9.21 -10.40
N ALA A 124 -20.00 -9.19 -9.33
CA ALA A 124 -19.57 -10.40 -8.67
C ALA A 124 -20.78 -11.11 -8.00
N PRO A 125 -20.83 -12.46 -7.99
CA PRO A 125 -19.78 -13.41 -8.40
C PRO A 125 -19.72 -13.71 -9.91
N HIS A 126 -20.63 -13.20 -10.73
CA HIS A 126 -20.68 -13.48 -12.17
C HIS A 126 -19.41 -12.98 -12.89
N SER A 127 -18.79 -11.90 -12.43
CA SER A 127 -17.56 -11.34 -13.02
C SER A 127 -16.41 -12.34 -13.11
N GLY A 128 -16.29 -13.25 -12.13
CA GLY A 128 -15.23 -14.25 -12.04
C GLY A 128 -15.65 -15.65 -12.51
N SER A 129 -16.93 -15.86 -12.89
CA SER A 129 -17.50 -17.19 -13.09
C SER A 129 -16.93 -17.95 -14.29
N ILE A 130 -16.85 -19.28 -14.17
CA ILE A 130 -16.51 -20.21 -15.26
C ILE A 130 -17.46 -20.00 -16.45
N ALA A 131 -18.73 -19.75 -16.16
CA ALA A 131 -19.76 -19.57 -17.21
C ALA A 131 -19.44 -18.39 -18.16
N ILE A 132 -18.79 -17.33 -17.67
CA ILE A 132 -18.43 -16.14 -18.46
C ILE A 132 -17.00 -16.22 -18.98
N ASN A 133 -16.05 -16.64 -18.14
CA ASN A 133 -14.61 -16.54 -18.41
C ASN A 133 -13.99 -17.85 -18.92
N GLY A 134 -14.67 -18.99 -18.76
CA GLY A 134 -14.13 -20.31 -19.03
C GLY A 134 -13.31 -20.86 -17.86
N GLN A 135 -13.21 -22.20 -17.77
CA GLN A 135 -12.61 -22.90 -16.64
C GLN A 135 -11.11 -22.57 -16.48
N ALA A 136 -10.33 -22.59 -17.55
CA ALA A 136 -8.89 -22.33 -17.49
C ALA A 136 -8.54 -20.94 -16.97
N VAL A 137 -9.37 -19.93 -17.27
CA VAL A 137 -9.20 -18.58 -16.75
C VAL A 137 -9.70 -18.45 -15.32
N ALA A 138 -10.84 -19.06 -14.98
CA ALA A 138 -11.46 -18.90 -13.66
C ALA A 138 -10.75 -19.71 -12.55
N GLU A 139 -9.96 -20.73 -12.89
CA GLU A 139 -9.30 -21.63 -11.92
C GLU A 139 -7.79 -21.35 -11.76
N GLN A 140 -7.34 -20.10 -11.93
CA GLN A 140 -5.97 -19.70 -11.59
C GLN A 140 -5.82 -19.47 -10.08
N ILE A 141 -4.60 -19.20 -9.59
CA ILE A 141 -4.29 -19.16 -8.15
C ILE A 141 -4.74 -17.87 -7.44
N GLY A 142 -5.04 -16.79 -8.18
CA GLY A 142 -5.25 -15.45 -7.61
C GLY A 142 -6.28 -15.36 -6.49
N ALA A 143 -7.34 -16.21 -6.49
CA ALA A 143 -8.26 -16.26 -5.35
C ALA A 143 -7.55 -16.62 -4.05
N GLN A 144 -6.64 -17.59 -4.09
CA GLN A 144 -5.93 -18.11 -2.94
C GLN A 144 -4.84 -17.14 -2.46
N ILE A 145 -4.14 -16.46 -3.37
CA ILE A 145 -3.06 -15.54 -2.98
C ILE A 145 -3.54 -14.33 -2.18
N PHE A 146 -4.79 -13.89 -2.37
CA PHE A 146 -5.34 -12.72 -1.67
C PHE A 146 -6.09 -13.08 -0.38
N ILE A 147 -6.00 -14.35 0.08
CA ILE A 147 -6.90 -14.84 1.11
C ILE A 147 -6.45 -14.53 2.53
N ASP A 148 -5.15 -14.37 2.78
CA ASP A 148 -4.60 -14.30 4.13
C ASP A 148 -5.26 -13.21 4.99
N GLY A 149 -5.51 -12.02 4.43
CA GLY A 149 -6.18 -10.94 5.16
C GLY A 149 -7.58 -11.32 5.69
N TRP A 150 -8.32 -12.14 4.94
CA TRP A 150 -9.66 -12.59 5.32
C TRP A 150 -9.64 -13.67 6.41
N ALA A 151 -8.58 -14.44 6.48
CA ALA A 151 -8.36 -15.41 7.55
C ALA A 151 -7.91 -14.73 8.84
N LEU A 152 -6.98 -13.77 8.73
CA LEU A 152 -6.42 -13.03 9.86
C LEU A 152 -7.48 -12.26 10.68
N VAL A 153 -8.58 -11.81 10.06
CA VAL A 153 -9.68 -11.14 10.77
C VAL A 153 -10.62 -12.09 11.52
N ALA A 154 -10.46 -13.42 11.34
CA ALA A 154 -11.37 -14.44 11.88
C ALA A 154 -10.65 -15.53 12.73
N PRO A 155 -9.81 -15.15 13.74
CA PRO A 155 -9.01 -16.11 14.50
C PRO A 155 -9.86 -17.16 15.18
N GLY A 156 -9.49 -18.44 15.01
CA GLY A 156 -10.20 -19.59 15.58
C GLY A 156 -11.62 -19.79 15.04
N GLN A 157 -11.94 -19.20 13.87
CA GLN A 157 -13.25 -19.32 13.25
C GLN A 157 -13.17 -19.78 11.78
N PRO A 158 -12.78 -21.01 11.52
CA PRO A 158 -12.52 -21.51 10.17
C PRO A 158 -13.73 -21.40 9.23
N LYS A 159 -14.96 -21.58 9.76
CA LYS A 159 -16.18 -21.44 8.95
C LYS A 159 -16.49 -19.98 8.57
N LEU A 160 -16.16 -19.01 9.43
CA LEU A 160 -16.27 -17.58 9.09
C LEU A 160 -15.22 -17.19 8.07
N ALA A 161 -13.95 -17.59 8.28
CA ALA A 161 -12.87 -17.35 7.35
C ALA A 161 -13.19 -17.92 5.96
N ALA A 162 -13.64 -19.17 5.88
CA ALA A 162 -14.04 -19.81 4.62
C ALA A 162 -15.19 -19.07 3.91
N ARG A 163 -16.17 -18.54 4.65
CA ARG A 163 -17.28 -17.77 4.07
C ARG A 163 -16.82 -16.41 3.51
N LEU A 164 -15.98 -15.68 4.25
CA LEU A 164 -15.38 -14.43 3.77
C LEU A 164 -14.48 -14.69 2.56
N ALA A 165 -13.69 -15.77 2.62
CA ALA A 165 -12.85 -16.22 1.53
C ALA A 165 -13.65 -16.56 0.27
N GLU A 166 -14.78 -17.23 0.40
CA GLU A 166 -15.69 -17.55 -0.72
C GLU A 166 -16.21 -16.28 -1.41
N ALA A 167 -16.65 -15.30 -0.61
CA ALA A 167 -17.12 -14.03 -1.14
C ALA A 167 -15.99 -13.25 -1.85
N ALA A 168 -14.80 -13.21 -1.27
CA ALA A 168 -13.64 -12.52 -1.84
C ALA A 168 -13.13 -13.22 -3.11
N ALA A 169 -12.98 -14.54 -3.08
CA ALA A 169 -12.52 -15.36 -4.19
C ALA A 169 -13.47 -15.26 -5.41
N SER A 170 -14.78 -15.27 -5.15
CA SER A 170 -15.81 -15.25 -6.19
C SER A 170 -15.90 -13.90 -6.94
N VAL A 171 -15.17 -12.88 -6.54
CA VAL A 171 -15.07 -11.62 -7.33
C VAL A 171 -14.40 -11.90 -8.67
N SER A 172 -13.38 -12.74 -8.70
CA SER A 172 -12.53 -12.97 -9.85
C SER A 172 -12.44 -14.43 -10.31
N HIS A 173 -12.70 -15.38 -9.42
CA HIS A 173 -12.47 -16.83 -9.65
C HIS A 173 -13.73 -17.66 -9.39
N ASP A 174 -13.65 -18.94 -9.79
CA ASP A 174 -14.73 -19.91 -9.59
C ASP A 174 -14.12 -21.32 -9.44
N GLY A 175 -14.95 -22.32 -9.18
CA GLY A 175 -14.57 -23.74 -9.16
C GLY A 175 -13.51 -24.08 -8.13
N GLU A 176 -12.49 -24.81 -8.57
CA GLU A 176 -11.43 -25.33 -7.68
C GLU A 176 -10.58 -24.24 -7.05
N SER A 177 -10.45 -23.06 -7.69
CA SER A 177 -9.75 -21.90 -7.12
C SER A 177 -10.44 -21.37 -5.86
N VAL A 178 -11.77 -21.31 -5.87
CA VAL A 178 -12.56 -20.92 -4.69
C VAL A 178 -12.45 -21.98 -3.59
N HIS A 179 -12.45 -23.27 -3.96
CA HIS A 179 -12.24 -24.36 -2.97
C HIS A 179 -10.87 -24.24 -2.29
N ALA A 180 -9.80 -24.04 -3.05
CA ALA A 180 -8.46 -23.87 -2.51
C ALA A 180 -8.35 -22.64 -1.56
N ALA A 181 -8.94 -21.52 -1.95
CA ALA A 181 -8.99 -20.31 -1.12
C ALA A 181 -9.73 -20.55 0.20
N LYS A 182 -10.90 -21.21 0.17
CA LYS A 182 -11.67 -21.55 1.38
C LYS A 182 -10.90 -22.49 2.30
N LEU A 183 -10.25 -23.51 1.73
CA LEU A 183 -9.45 -24.49 2.47
C LEU A 183 -8.32 -23.78 3.22
N LEU A 184 -7.54 -22.96 2.52
CA LEU A 184 -6.40 -22.26 3.11
C LEU A 184 -6.84 -21.24 4.17
N ALA A 185 -7.88 -20.45 3.91
CA ALA A 185 -8.41 -19.50 4.88
C ALA A 185 -8.90 -20.19 6.17
N ALA A 186 -9.51 -21.36 6.06
CA ALA A 186 -9.92 -22.14 7.22
C ALA A 186 -8.71 -22.68 8.02
N MET A 187 -7.66 -23.12 7.32
CA MET A 187 -6.40 -23.54 7.94
C MET A 187 -5.74 -22.39 8.71
N GLU A 188 -5.62 -21.22 8.09
CA GLU A 188 -5.01 -20.03 8.71
C GLU A 188 -5.81 -19.53 9.93
N ALA A 189 -7.14 -19.53 9.85
CA ALA A 189 -7.97 -19.16 10.98
C ALA A 189 -7.81 -20.14 12.16
N GLU A 190 -7.69 -21.46 11.88
CA GLU A 190 -7.45 -22.48 12.91
C GLU A 190 -6.03 -22.46 13.43
N ALA A 191 -5.05 -22.00 12.64
CA ALA A 191 -3.64 -21.88 13.04
C ALA A 191 -3.42 -20.97 14.26
N PHE A 192 -4.37 -20.09 14.59
CA PHE A 192 -4.36 -19.36 15.87
C PHE A 192 -4.56 -20.24 17.09
N LEU A 193 -5.08 -21.48 16.92
CA LEU A 193 -5.42 -22.38 18.01
C LEU A 193 -4.64 -23.69 17.97
N SER A 194 -4.11 -24.09 16.82
CA SER A 194 -3.45 -25.40 16.63
C SER A 194 -2.08 -25.24 15.98
N PHE A 195 -1.16 -26.15 16.37
CA PHE A 195 0.19 -26.29 15.79
C PHE A 195 0.35 -27.59 14.97
N ASP A 196 -0.74 -28.31 14.75
CA ASP A 196 -0.75 -29.60 14.06
C ASP A 196 -1.18 -29.42 12.61
N ILE A 197 -0.25 -29.58 11.67
CA ILE A 197 -0.47 -29.43 10.22
C ILE A 197 -1.56 -30.38 9.72
N ASP A 198 -1.59 -31.63 10.18
CA ASP A 198 -2.60 -32.60 9.74
C ASP A 198 -4.00 -32.18 10.20
N HIS A 199 -4.12 -31.69 11.45
CA HIS A 199 -5.37 -31.12 11.94
C HIS A 199 -5.80 -29.89 11.13
N LEU A 200 -4.89 -28.97 10.83
CA LEU A 200 -5.19 -27.79 10.03
C LEU A 200 -5.73 -28.16 8.65
N ILE A 201 -5.09 -29.15 7.98
CA ILE A 201 -5.55 -29.66 6.68
C ILE A 201 -6.95 -30.30 6.81
N ASP A 202 -7.23 -31.06 7.87
CA ASP A 202 -8.55 -31.65 8.11
C ASP A 202 -9.62 -30.57 8.29
N VAL A 203 -9.31 -29.50 9.02
CA VAL A 203 -10.20 -28.33 9.16
C VAL A 203 -10.43 -27.66 7.81
N GLY A 204 -9.39 -27.46 7.00
CA GLY A 204 -9.52 -26.94 5.64
C GLY A 204 -10.39 -27.79 4.73
N LEU A 205 -10.20 -29.12 4.74
CA LEU A 205 -11.02 -30.06 3.98
C LEU A 205 -12.50 -30.06 4.41
N SER A 206 -12.80 -29.76 5.68
CA SER A 206 -14.15 -29.73 6.19
C SER A 206 -15.06 -28.62 5.62
N VAL A 207 -14.49 -27.61 4.97
CA VAL A 207 -15.22 -26.45 4.41
C VAL A 207 -15.37 -26.48 2.89
N ILE A 208 -14.89 -27.54 2.23
CA ILE A 208 -14.98 -27.74 0.78
C ILE A 208 -15.69 -29.06 0.47
N PRO A 209 -16.19 -29.27 -0.78
CA PRO A 209 -16.77 -30.56 -1.18
C PRO A 209 -15.72 -31.68 -1.14
N GLY A 210 -16.03 -32.79 -0.46
CA GLY A 210 -15.11 -33.93 -0.33
C GLY A 210 -14.78 -34.64 -1.65
N ASN A 211 -15.55 -34.42 -2.72
CA ASN A 211 -15.32 -34.92 -4.06
C ASN A 211 -14.67 -33.89 -5.01
N SER A 212 -14.28 -32.72 -4.53
CA SER A 212 -13.57 -31.72 -5.31
C SER A 212 -12.18 -32.21 -5.75
N LEU A 213 -11.62 -31.61 -6.78
CA LEU A 213 -10.27 -31.97 -7.25
C LEU A 213 -9.22 -31.58 -6.20
N ILE A 214 -9.40 -30.42 -5.52
CA ILE A 214 -8.53 -29.98 -4.41
C ILE A 214 -8.55 -31.01 -3.28
N ALA A 215 -9.71 -31.54 -2.88
CA ALA A 215 -9.77 -32.56 -1.81
C ALA A 215 -9.03 -33.86 -2.21
N ARG A 216 -9.15 -34.31 -3.46
CA ARG A 216 -8.40 -35.47 -3.98
C ARG A 216 -6.89 -35.20 -4.02
N LEU A 217 -6.49 -34.05 -4.53
CA LEU A 217 -5.08 -33.65 -4.58
C LEU A 217 -4.44 -33.67 -3.19
N VAL A 218 -5.12 -33.10 -2.19
CA VAL A 218 -4.64 -33.09 -0.79
C VAL A 218 -4.49 -34.52 -0.26
N ALA A 219 -5.46 -35.42 -0.56
CA ALA A 219 -5.38 -36.79 -0.16
C ALA A 219 -4.19 -37.54 -0.83
N ASP A 220 -3.92 -37.27 -2.11
CA ASP A 220 -2.78 -37.86 -2.82
C ASP A 220 -1.44 -37.39 -2.27
N VAL A 221 -1.30 -36.07 -2.01
CA VAL A 221 -0.05 -35.54 -1.43
C VAL A 221 0.20 -36.10 -0.02
N ARG A 222 -0.84 -36.25 0.81
CA ARG A 222 -0.74 -36.94 2.11
C ARG A 222 -0.31 -38.43 1.96
N ALA A 223 -0.89 -39.14 1.00
CA ALA A 223 -0.52 -40.51 0.73
C ALA A 223 0.94 -40.65 0.28
N TRP A 224 1.43 -39.76 -0.54
CA TRP A 224 2.84 -39.74 -0.94
C TRP A 224 3.75 -39.37 0.22
N HIS A 225 3.40 -38.37 1.03
CA HIS A 225 4.16 -38.01 2.24
C HIS A 225 4.33 -39.18 3.20
N ALA A 226 3.31 -40.06 3.33
CA ALA A 226 3.37 -41.20 4.22
C ALA A 226 4.39 -42.29 3.76
N VAL A 227 4.76 -42.33 2.49
CA VAL A 227 5.62 -43.37 1.92
C VAL A 227 6.91 -42.88 1.27
N LEU A 228 7.01 -41.60 0.93
CA LEU A 228 8.18 -41.00 0.31
C LEU A 228 8.86 -40.09 1.35
N PRO A 229 10.11 -40.39 1.79
CA PRO A 229 10.79 -39.61 2.80
C PRO A 229 11.37 -38.29 2.25
N ASP A 230 11.66 -38.23 0.93
CA ASP A 230 12.19 -37.00 0.28
C ASP A 230 11.05 -36.25 -0.42
N TRP A 231 10.90 -34.97 -0.09
CA TRP A 231 9.89 -34.12 -0.71
C TRP A 231 10.07 -33.97 -2.22
N ARG A 232 11.28 -34.16 -2.74
CA ARG A 232 11.58 -34.08 -4.17
C ARG A 232 10.90 -35.20 -4.96
N ASP A 233 10.84 -36.41 -4.38
CA ASP A 233 10.12 -37.52 -4.97
C ASP A 233 8.62 -37.29 -5.00
N ALA A 234 8.05 -36.72 -3.94
CA ALA A 234 6.66 -36.33 -3.90
C ALA A 234 6.36 -35.14 -4.85
N ARG A 235 7.27 -34.18 -4.95
CA ARG A 235 7.17 -33.10 -5.94
C ARG A 235 7.16 -33.62 -7.37
N GLN A 236 7.94 -34.65 -7.68
CA GLN A 236 7.90 -35.31 -8.99
C GLN A 236 6.54 -35.98 -9.24
N LYS A 237 5.93 -36.60 -8.23
CA LYS A 237 4.55 -37.12 -8.33
C LYS A 237 3.53 -36.01 -8.61
N ILE A 238 3.69 -34.85 -7.98
CA ILE A 238 2.84 -33.68 -8.27
C ILE A 238 2.99 -33.28 -9.73
N GLU A 239 4.22 -33.15 -10.24
CA GLU A 239 4.46 -32.81 -11.65
C GLU A 239 3.84 -33.82 -12.59
N ASP A 240 4.03 -35.13 -12.32
CA ASP A 240 3.51 -36.22 -13.14
C ASP A 240 1.98 -36.29 -13.19
N GLN A 241 1.27 -35.87 -12.11
CA GLN A 241 -0.18 -36.02 -12.00
C GLN A 241 -0.95 -34.70 -12.08
N TYR A 242 -0.36 -33.61 -11.60
CA TYR A 242 -0.99 -32.31 -11.43
C TYR A 242 -0.21 -31.13 -12.05
N GLY A 243 0.79 -31.43 -12.92
CA GLY A 243 1.64 -30.43 -13.54
C GLY A 243 0.93 -29.56 -14.59
N TYR A 244 1.61 -28.54 -15.04
CA TYR A 244 1.10 -27.56 -16.00
C TYR A 244 0.81 -28.14 -17.41
N ASP A 245 1.31 -29.32 -17.72
CA ASP A 245 0.94 -30.10 -18.94
C ASP A 245 -0.51 -30.58 -18.91
N LYS A 246 -1.12 -30.67 -17.72
CA LYS A 246 -2.50 -31.09 -17.48
C LYS A 246 -3.44 -29.97 -17.05
N PHE A 247 -2.91 -29.01 -16.33
CA PHE A 247 -3.65 -27.88 -15.80
C PHE A 247 -3.09 -26.59 -16.42
N PRO A 248 -3.62 -26.18 -17.59
CA PRO A 248 -3.09 -25.07 -18.36
C PRO A 248 -3.46 -23.72 -17.76
N GLY A 249 -2.68 -22.71 -18.13
CA GLY A 249 -2.84 -21.32 -17.69
C GLY A 249 -1.50 -20.73 -17.28
N ALA A 250 -1.50 -19.48 -16.85
CA ALA A 250 -0.29 -18.81 -16.41
C ALA A 250 0.16 -19.33 -15.03
N CYS A 251 -0.81 -19.49 -14.10
CA CYS A 251 -0.57 -19.92 -12.72
C CYS A 251 -1.78 -20.70 -12.17
N HIS A 252 -2.07 -21.89 -12.73
CA HIS A 252 -3.24 -22.67 -12.33
C HIS A 252 -3.18 -23.07 -10.85
N VAL A 253 -4.34 -23.00 -10.15
CA VAL A 253 -4.41 -23.29 -8.71
C VAL A 253 -3.99 -24.72 -8.36
N VAL A 254 -4.32 -25.72 -9.18
CA VAL A 254 -4.10 -27.14 -8.86
C VAL A 254 -2.61 -27.47 -8.64
N PRO A 255 -1.67 -27.22 -9.59
CA PRO A 255 -0.25 -27.49 -9.34
C PRO A 255 0.32 -26.68 -8.17
N ASN A 256 -0.10 -25.44 -8.02
CA ASN A 256 0.43 -24.55 -7.01
C ASN A 256 -0.09 -24.88 -5.60
N HIS A 257 -1.38 -25.15 -5.45
CA HIS A 257 -1.94 -25.63 -4.18
C HIS A 257 -1.25 -26.92 -3.70
N ALA A 258 -0.92 -27.84 -4.64
CA ALA A 258 -0.18 -29.05 -4.31
C ALA A 258 1.19 -28.77 -3.68
N LEU A 259 1.92 -27.75 -4.18
CA LEU A 259 3.22 -27.36 -3.61
C LEU A 259 3.09 -26.74 -2.22
N ILE A 260 2.01 -26.01 -1.94
CA ILE A 260 1.72 -25.49 -0.60
C ILE A 260 1.52 -26.65 0.37
N ILE A 261 0.67 -27.61 0.05
CA ILE A 261 0.43 -28.80 0.90
C ILE A 261 1.73 -29.62 1.06
N LEU A 262 2.50 -29.79 0.00
CA LEU A 262 3.81 -30.44 0.04
C LEU A 262 4.74 -29.75 1.07
N ALA A 263 4.90 -28.45 0.96
CA ALA A 263 5.80 -27.68 1.83
C ALA A 263 5.37 -27.77 3.30
N LEU A 264 4.08 -27.65 3.59
CA LEU A 264 3.54 -27.75 4.95
C LEU A 264 3.79 -29.13 5.57
N LEU A 265 3.53 -30.21 4.83
CA LEU A 265 3.70 -31.58 5.33
C LEU A 265 5.17 -31.92 5.57
N TYR A 266 6.06 -31.64 4.61
CA TYR A 266 7.47 -32.03 4.70
C TYR A 266 8.29 -31.12 5.62
N SER A 267 7.91 -29.87 5.81
CA SER A 267 8.52 -28.99 6.81
C SER A 267 8.04 -29.26 8.24
N ARG A 268 6.87 -29.92 8.38
CA ARG A 268 6.20 -30.10 9.68
C ARG A 268 5.99 -28.79 10.45
N GLY A 269 5.77 -27.71 9.71
CA GLY A 269 5.60 -26.36 10.27
C GLY A 269 6.89 -25.63 10.63
N ASP A 270 8.06 -26.15 10.31
CA ASP A 270 9.31 -25.39 10.41
C ASP A 270 9.35 -24.35 9.28
N PHE A 271 9.45 -23.06 9.67
CA PHE A 271 9.38 -21.93 8.74
C PHE A 271 10.54 -21.96 7.72
N HIS A 272 11.76 -22.19 8.17
CA HIS A 272 12.95 -22.15 7.31
C HIS A 272 12.93 -23.28 6.27
N GLN A 273 12.57 -24.49 6.73
CA GLN A 273 12.43 -25.64 5.86
C GLN A 273 11.27 -25.46 4.87
N ALA A 274 10.15 -24.92 5.31
CA ALA A 274 9.00 -24.62 4.45
C ALA A 274 9.35 -23.62 3.34
N MET A 275 10.01 -22.52 3.69
CA MET A 275 10.49 -21.55 2.71
C MET A 275 11.46 -22.16 1.70
N THR A 276 12.39 -23.00 2.15
CA THR A 276 13.31 -23.71 1.26
C THR A 276 12.58 -24.64 0.31
N ILE A 277 11.64 -25.45 0.81
CA ILE A 277 10.90 -26.43 -0.01
C ILE A 277 10.05 -25.72 -1.05
N VAL A 278 9.18 -24.79 -0.62
CA VAL A 278 8.19 -24.16 -1.50
C VAL A 278 8.85 -23.35 -2.61
N ASN A 279 9.91 -22.60 -2.30
CA ASN A 279 10.62 -21.79 -3.30
C ASN A 279 11.50 -22.64 -4.22
N THR A 280 12.16 -23.69 -3.70
CA THR A 280 12.97 -24.60 -4.54
C THR A 280 12.09 -25.43 -5.46
N ALA A 281 10.86 -25.78 -5.05
CA ALA A 281 9.92 -26.55 -5.87
C ALA A 281 9.54 -25.87 -7.19
N GLY A 282 9.66 -24.54 -7.28
CA GLY A 282 9.44 -23.77 -8.51
C GLY A 282 7.97 -23.41 -8.76
N TRP A 283 7.68 -23.04 -10.01
CA TRP A 283 6.40 -22.56 -10.50
C TRP A 283 6.05 -21.19 -9.94
N ASP A 284 4.91 -21.04 -9.29
CA ASP A 284 4.43 -19.76 -8.74
C ASP A 284 4.98 -19.55 -7.32
N THR A 285 6.25 -19.20 -7.26
CA THR A 285 7.04 -19.25 -6.03
C THR A 285 6.64 -18.20 -5.00
N ASP A 286 6.30 -16.97 -5.40
CA ASP A 286 5.86 -15.89 -4.52
C ASP A 286 4.48 -16.14 -3.95
N CYS A 287 3.51 -16.51 -4.78
CA CYS A 287 2.18 -16.88 -4.35
C CYS A 287 2.22 -18.01 -3.32
N ASN A 288 2.91 -19.10 -3.67
CA ASN A 288 2.98 -20.31 -2.83
C ASN A 288 3.69 -20.02 -1.50
N SER A 289 4.83 -19.34 -1.53
CA SER A 289 5.59 -19.06 -0.30
C SER A 289 4.96 -17.97 0.55
N GLY A 290 4.25 -17.03 -0.05
CA GLY A 290 3.48 -16.01 0.67
C GLY A 290 2.40 -16.64 1.56
N ASN A 291 1.60 -17.57 1.02
CA ASN A 291 0.57 -18.28 1.80
C ASN A 291 1.20 -19.20 2.87
N VAL A 292 2.21 -20.00 2.51
CA VAL A 292 2.91 -20.88 3.48
C VAL A 292 3.52 -20.06 4.61
N GLY A 293 4.17 -18.93 4.28
CA GLY A 293 4.78 -18.03 5.25
C GLY A 293 3.76 -17.40 6.19
N CYS A 294 2.61 -16.95 5.68
CA CYS A 294 1.53 -16.40 6.50
C CYS A 294 1.00 -17.45 7.49
N LEU A 295 0.64 -18.64 7.01
CA LEU A 295 0.09 -19.71 7.85
C LEU A 295 1.05 -20.11 8.98
N ILE A 296 2.33 -20.37 8.67
CA ILE A 296 3.32 -20.77 9.67
C ILE A 296 3.62 -19.60 10.64
N GLY A 297 3.64 -18.36 10.14
CA GLY A 297 3.76 -17.16 10.96
C GLY A 297 2.64 -17.02 11.98
N ILE A 298 1.38 -17.24 11.57
CA ILE A 298 0.24 -17.31 12.48
C ILE A 298 0.43 -18.43 13.50
N MET A 299 0.79 -19.61 13.03
CA MET A 299 0.88 -20.83 13.84
C MET A 299 1.90 -20.71 14.98
N HIS A 300 3.09 -20.21 14.70
CA HIS A 300 4.19 -20.16 15.68
C HIS A 300 4.51 -18.75 16.23
N GLY A 301 3.87 -17.70 15.68
CA GLY A 301 4.20 -16.32 16.02
C GLY A 301 5.62 -15.96 15.60
N LEU A 302 6.16 -14.90 16.19
CA LEU A 302 7.51 -14.39 15.85
C LEU A 302 8.62 -15.41 16.15
N LYS A 303 8.44 -16.28 17.14
CA LYS A 303 9.41 -17.33 17.48
C LYS A 303 9.63 -18.31 16.34
N GLY A 304 8.64 -18.55 15.50
CA GLY A 304 8.78 -19.40 14.32
C GLY A 304 9.74 -18.84 13.27
N LEU A 305 9.97 -17.55 13.27
CA LEU A 305 10.88 -16.86 12.34
C LEU A 305 12.34 -16.79 12.86
N GLU A 306 12.58 -17.23 14.10
CA GLU A 306 13.88 -17.21 14.75
C GLU A 306 14.65 -18.52 14.53
N GLY A 307 15.96 -18.51 14.82
CA GLY A 307 16.81 -19.71 14.79
C GLY A 307 17.32 -20.14 13.42
N GLY A 308 17.04 -19.39 12.38
CA GLY A 308 17.50 -19.59 11.01
C GLY A 308 18.17 -18.35 10.41
N PRO A 309 18.13 -18.17 9.09
CA PRO A 309 18.58 -16.96 8.42
C PRO A 309 17.83 -15.72 8.91
N ASP A 310 18.45 -14.55 8.85
CA ASP A 310 17.80 -13.29 9.17
C ASP A 310 16.82 -12.87 8.05
N TRP A 311 15.59 -13.38 8.11
CA TRP A 311 14.54 -13.03 7.17
C TRP A 311 14.00 -11.61 7.34
N ARG A 312 14.08 -11.06 8.56
CA ARG A 312 13.42 -9.78 8.91
C ARG A 312 14.30 -8.57 8.63
N GLY A 313 15.60 -8.66 8.94
CA GLY A 313 16.54 -7.55 8.82
C GLY A 313 16.55 -6.89 7.43
N PRO A 314 16.71 -7.62 6.32
CA PRO A 314 16.68 -7.03 4.98
C PRO A 314 15.37 -6.36 4.60
N LEU A 315 14.22 -6.87 5.08
CA LEU A 315 12.91 -6.26 4.85
C LEU A 315 12.71 -5.01 5.70
N ALA A 316 13.20 -5.02 6.95
CA ALA A 316 12.97 -3.95 7.92
C ALA A 316 11.47 -3.57 8.04
N ASP A 317 10.57 -4.56 8.05
CA ASP A 317 9.10 -4.44 8.02
C ASP A 317 8.51 -3.79 6.76
N ARG A 318 9.31 -3.35 5.80
CA ARG A 318 8.85 -2.55 4.63
C ARG A 318 8.01 -3.36 3.67
N THR A 319 7.03 -2.69 3.09
CA THR A 319 6.25 -3.20 1.96
C THR A 319 5.70 -2.08 1.09
N LEU A 320 5.35 -2.40 -0.16
CA LEU A 320 4.76 -1.49 -1.13
C LEU A 320 3.39 -2.02 -1.55
N ILE A 321 2.36 -1.17 -1.47
CA ILE A 321 0.98 -1.50 -1.82
C ILE A 321 0.52 -0.57 -2.93
N SER A 322 0.35 -1.09 -4.15
CA SER A 322 -0.10 -0.30 -5.29
C SER A 322 -1.62 -0.36 -5.45
N ALA A 323 -2.28 0.70 -5.02
CA ALA A 323 -3.71 0.89 -5.13
C ALA A 323 -4.05 2.38 -5.29
N SER A 324 -5.32 2.72 -5.42
CA SER A 324 -5.79 4.11 -5.53
C SER A 324 -5.61 4.93 -4.25
N ASP A 325 -5.43 4.30 -3.09
CA ASP A 325 -5.06 4.96 -1.83
C ASP A 325 -3.54 5.17 -1.79
N GLY A 326 -3.05 6.19 -2.48
CA GLY A 326 -1.63 6.47 -2.59
C GLY A 326 -0.93 6.72 -1.25
N GLY A 327 -1.64 7.23 -0.23
CA GLY A 327 -1.13 7.43 1.12
C GLY A 327 -0.93 6.13 1.92
N TYR A 328 -1.42 5.01 1.40
CA TYR A 328 -1.23 3.66 1.95
C TYR A 328 -0.13 2.88 1.22
N ALA A 329 0.40 3.43 0.14
CA ALA A 329 1.32 2.74 -0.75
C ALA A 329 2.69 2.42 -0.12
N ILE A 330 3.24 3.34 0.65
CA ILE A 330 4.46 3.11 1.42
C ILE A 330 4.02 2.64 2.81
N ASN A 331 4.29 1.39 3.12
CA ASN A 331 3.72 0.74 4.30
C ASN A 331 4.73 -0.12 5.05
N ASP A 332 4.31 -0.62 6.19
CA ASP A 332 5.08 -1.54 7.02
C ASP A 332 4.18 -2.60 7.66
N ALA A 333 4.78 -3.73 8.02
CA ALA A 333 4.07 -4.88 8.57
C ALA A 333 3.34 -4.57 9.89
N VAL A 334 3.85 -3.61 10.67
CA VAL A 334 3.23 -3.21 11.94
C VAL A 334 1.91 -2.46 11.70
N ARG A 335 1.93 -1.47 10.79
CA ARG A 335 0.71 -0.73 10.42
C ARG A 335 -0.36 -1.67 9.86
N ILE A 336 0.01 -2.58 8.97
CA ILE A 336 -0.90 -3.58 8.41
C ILE A 336 -1.47 -4.48 9.51
N ALA A 337 -0.62 -4.94 10.45
CA ALA A 337 -1.07 -5.80 11.55
C ALA A 337 -2.11 -5.10 12.45
N TYR A 338 -1.92 -3.82 12.78
CA TYR A 338 -2.89 -3.04 13.53
C TYR A 338 -4.19 -2.83 12.76
N ASP A 339 -4.11 -2.53 11.45
CA ASP A 339 -5.30 -2.35 10.61
C ASP A 339 -6.15 -3.63 10.55
N ILE A 340 -5.53 -4.79 10.32
CA ILE A 340 -6.21 -6.09 10.28
C ILE A 340 -6.74 -6.47 11.67
N ALA A 341 -5.96 -6.28 12.73
CA ALA A 341 -6.41 -6.57 14.09
C ALA A 341 -7.65 -5.75 14.47
N ASN A 342 -7.67 -4.47 14.10
CA ASN A 342 -8.83 -3.60 14.34
C ASN A 342 -10.07 -4.06 13.55
N LEU A 343 -9.91 -4.51 12.30
CA LEU A 343 -11.02 -5.11 11.53
C LEU A 343 -11.54 -6.38 12.21
N GLY A 344 -10.64 -7.26 12.67
CA GLY A 344 -11.02 -8.47 13.40
C GLY A 344 -11.74 -8.16 14.72
N GLN A 345 -11.25 -7.20 15.50
CA GLN A 345 -11.92 -6.75 16.74
C GLN A 345 -13.33 -6.22 16.45
N GLN A 346 -13.49 -5.36 15.46
CA GLN A 346 -14.79 -4.81 15.08
C GLN A 346 -15.73 -5.91 14.55
N LEU A 347 -15.22 -6.84 13.74
CA LEU A 347 -15.99 -7.98 13.23
C LEU A 347 -16.52 -8.87 14.37
N ALA A 348 -15.80 -8.93 15.49
CA ALA A 348 -16.23 -9.60 16.72
C ALA A 348 -17.11 -8.74 17.64
N GLY A 349 -17.46 -7.52 17.25
CA GLY A 349 -18.22 -6.57 18.05
C GLY A 349 -17.44 -5.99 19.24
N GLN A 350 -16.10 -5.99 19.16
CA GLN A 350 -15.22 -5.43 20.18
C GLN A 350 -14.70 -4.04 19.77
N ALA A 351 -14.24 -3.27 20.75
CA ALA A 351 -13.62 -1.98 20.50
C ALA A 351 -12.28 -2.16 19.75
N ALA A 352 -11.95 -1.19 18.91
CA ALA A 352 -10.63 -1.13 18.28
C ALA A 352 -9.52 -1.04 19.33
N LEU A 353 -8.34 -1.54 18.97
CA LEU A 353 -7.15 -1.43 19.82
C LEU A 353 -6.79 0.05 20.05
N ALA A 354 -6.39 0.37 21.26
CA ALA A 354 -5.88 1.71 21.55
C ALA A 354 -4.63 1.99 20.70
N PRO A 355 -4.56 3.14 20.00
CA PRO A 355 -3.39 3.48 19.23
C PRO A 355 -2.15 3.60 20.13
N PRO A 356 -1.02 2.96 19.81
CA PRO A 356 0.19 3.08 20.60
C PRO A 356 0.71 4.53 20.62
N LYS A 357 1.25 4.95 21.76
CA LYS A 357 1.93 6.25 21.93
C LYS A 357 1.15 7.42 21.32
N ASP A 358 -0.12 7.52 21.72
CA ASP A 358 -1.06 8.56 21.27
C ASP A 358 -1.24 8.65 19.74
N GLY A 359 -1.18 7.51 19.04
CA GLY A 359 -1.38 7.42 17.61
C GLY A 359 -0.14 7.79 16.77
N ALA A 360 1.05 7.59 17.32
CA ALA A 360 2.28 7.78 16.56
C ALA A 360 2.34 6.85 15.35
N GLN A 361 2.77 7.35 14.20
CA GLN A 361 2.96 6.55 12.99
C GLN A 361 4.08 5.51 13.15
N PHE A 362 5.12 5.85 13.92
CA PHE A 362 6.22 4.94 14.26
C PHE A 362 6.35 4.86 15.76
N HIS A 363 6.08 3.69 16.33
CA HIS A 363 5.95 3.48 17.78
C HIS A 363 6.71 2.26 18.31
N PHE A 364 7.19 1.35 17.43
CA PHE A 364 8.04 0.20 17.73
C PHE A 364 7.45 -0.75 18.79
N SER A 365 6.13 -0.84 18.93
CA SER A 365 5.46 -1.57 20.00
C SER A 365 5.50 -3.08 19.85
N LEU A 366 5.70 -3.59 18.63
CA LEU A 366 5.75 -5.03 18.36
C LEU A 366 7.19 -5.55 18.43
N PRO A 367 7.43 -6.76 18.98
CA PRO A 367 8.77 -7.28 19.18
C PRO A 367 9.59 -7.36 17.89
N GLY A 368 10.78 -6.78 17.90
CA GLY A 368 11.71 -6.74 16.77
C GLY A 368 11.29 -5.85 15.60
N SER A 369 10.23 -5.03 15.77
CA SER A 369 9.77 -4.13 14.70
C SER A 369 10.67 -2.90 14.57
N VAL A 370 11.04 -2.59 13.33
CA VAL A 370 11.79 -1.36 12.99
C VAL A 370 11.01 -0.41 12.11
N GLN A 371 9.82 -0.80 11.67
CA GLN A 371 8.84 0.01 10.90
C GLN A 371 9.48 0.77 9.73
N GLY A 372 10.30 0.10 8.93
CA GLY A 372 10.94 0.66 7.75
C GLY A 372 12.20 1.47 8.00
N PHE A 373 12.60 1.69 9.27
CA PHE A 373 13.84 2.39 9.56
C PHE A 373 15.07 1.59 9.14
N ILE A 374 15.97 2.24 8.43
CA ILE A 374 17.25 1.70 7.97
C ILE A 374 18.33 2.69 8.32
N ALA A 375 19.46 2.17 8.80
CA ALA A 375 20.68 2.96 8.96
C ALA A 375 21.23 3.35 7.59
N GLU A 376 21.55 4.62 7.37
CA GLU A 376 22.30 5.02 6.19
C GLU A 376 23.73 4.48 6.27
N ARG A 377 24.21 3.89 5.17
CA ARG A 377 25.57 3.36 5.11
C ARG A 377 26.56 4.52 5.04
N ASP A 378 27.44 4.58 6.02
CA ASP A 378 28.65 5.40 5.94
C ASP A 378 29.66 4.75 5.00
N ALA A 379 30.25 5.52 4.10
CA ALA A 379 31.18 5.00 3.09
C ALA A 379 32.50 4.50 3.68
N ILE A 380 32.91 5.01 4.87
CA ILE A 380 34.16 4.68 5.54
C ILE A 380 33.96 3.58 6.59
N GLN A 381 32.84 3.64 7.29
CA GLN A 381 32.51 2.72 8.39
C GLN A 381 31.07 2.25 8.26
N PRO A 382 30.81 1.14 7.53
CA PRO A 382 29.46 0.64 7.29
C PRO A 382 28.67 0.29 8.55
N ASP A 383 29.35 -0.01 9.67
CA ASP A 383 28.79 -0.33 10.99
C ASP A 383 28.74 0.88 11.95
N LEU A 384 28.85 2.10 11.42
CA LEU A 384 28.74 3.33 12.23
C LEU A 384 27.43 3.41 13.00
N LEU A 385 26.33 2.96 12.41
CA LEU A 385 25.01 2.90 13.00
C LEU A 385 24.35 1.54 12.74
N SER A 386 23.78 0.95 13.76
CA SER A 386 22.90 -0.23 13.66
C SER A 386 21.60 0.02 14.40
N LEU A 387 20.52 -0.63 13.91
CA LEU A 387 19.17 -0.46 14.44
C LEU A 387 18.66 -1.76 15.01
N GLU A 388 18.01 -1.69 16.17
CA GLU A 388 17.39 -2.82 16.82
C GLU A 388 16.19 -2.34 17.66
N GLN A 389 15.07 -3.02 17.59
CA GLN A 389 13.97 -2.75 18.51
C GLN A 389 14.32 -3.35 19.89
N GLY A 390 14.07 -2.58 20.94
CA GLY A 390 14.31 -3.02 22.30
C GLY A 390 13.40 -2.30 23.29
N GLN A 391 13.85 -2.23 24.53
CA GLN A 391 13.12 -1.54 25.59
C GLN A 391 14.00 -0.49 26.27
N ASN A 392 13.51 0.74 26.36
CA ASN A 392 14.09 1.77 27.18
C ASN A 392 13.20 1.99 28.41
N SER A 393 13.72 1.74 29.61
CA SER A 393 12.97 1.85 30.88
C SER A 393 11.63 1.09 30.86
N GLY A 394 11.60 -0.10 30.25
CA GLY A 394 10.42 -0.94 30.14
C GLY A 394 9.41 -0.51 29.05
N GLN A 395 9.74 0.48 28.23
CA GLN A 395 8.92 0.89 27.09
C GLN A 395 9.60 0.48 25.77
N PRO A 396 8.84 -0.09 24.81
CA PRO A 396 9.41 -0.46 23.51
C PRO A 396 9.89 0.78 22.76
N ALA A 397 11.07 0.72 22.16
CA ALA A 397 11.69 1.80 21.41
C ALA A 397 12.68 1.24 20.38
N LEU A 398 13.07 2.06 19.40
CA LEU A 398 14.10 1.74 18.43
C LEU A 398 15.46 2.22 18.97
N ALA A 399 16.40 1.29 19.19
CA ALA A 399 17.77 1.59 19.54
C ALA A 399 18.56 1.99 18.29
N LEU A 400 19.07 3.20 18.26
CA LEU A 400 20.03 3.71 17.31
C LEU A 400 21.43 3.53 17.94
N ARG A 401 22.08 2.39 17.69
CA ARG A 401 23.39 2.06 18.26
C ARG A 401 24.49 2.59 17.37
N PHE A 402 25.26 3.56 17.86
CA PHE A 402 26.36 4.18 17.12
C PHE A 402 27.71 3.79 17.72
N LYS A 403 28.71 3.65 16.83
CA LYS A 403 30.05 3.25 17.21
C LYS A 403 31.09 4.07 16.44
N GLY A 404 31.90 4.85 17.19
CA GLY A 404 32.91 5.70 16.58
C GLY A 404 32.36 6.99 15.92
N LEU A 405 31.21 7.47 16.38
CA LEU A 405 30.67 8.75 15.93
C LEU A 405 31.60 9.89 16.39
N ALA A 406 32.05 10.71 15.46
CA ALA A 406 33.04 11.75 15.72
C ALA A 406 32.66 13.07 15.05
N ARG A 407 33.35 14.15 15.43
CA ARG A 407 33.14 15.47 14.84
C ARG A 407 33.23 15.42 13.31
N GLY A 408 32.26 16.04 12.62
CA GLY A 408 32.18 16.08 11.17
C GLY A 408 31.63 14.81 10.53
N ARG A 409 31.17 13.84 11.32
CA ARG A 409 30.43 12.67 10.86
C ARG A 409 28.98 12.71 11.35
N SER A 410 28.08 12.22 10.50
CA SER A 410 26.68 12.04 10.80
C SER A 410 26.27 10.59 10.58
N ALA A 411 25.41 10.07 11.43
CA ALA A 411 24.79 8.75 11.28
C ALA A 411 23.27 8.93 11.30
N ALA A 412 22.57 8.53 10.25
CA ALA A 412 21.14 8.73 10.14
C ALA A 412 20.37 7.40 10.04
N ALA A 413 19.24 7.35 10.75
CA ALA A 413 18.25 6.28 10.67
C ALA A 413 16.98 6.87 10.02
N LEU A 414 16.60 6.38 8.84
CA LEU A 414 15.53 6.91 8.02
C LEU A 414 14.53 5.84 7.62
N THR A 415 13.26 6.21 7.52
CA THR A 415 12.17 5.38 6.98
C THR A 415 11.55 6.04 5.75
N PRO A 416 11.15 5.27 4.72
CA PRO A 416 10.53 5.84 3.52
C PRO A 416 9.12 6.37 3.81
N THR A 417 8.80 7.49 3.20
CA THR A 417 7.47 8.12 3.22
C THR A 417 6.89 8.33 1.84
N PHE A 418 7.67 8.07 0.78
CA PHE A 418 7.26 8.13 -0.61
C PHE A 418 8.08 7.14 -1.45
N SER A 419 7.71 6.98 -2.72
CA SER A 419 8.30 6.03 -3.66
C SER A 419 9.82 6.08 -3.66
N PRO A 420 10.50 4.96 -3.41
CA PRO A 420 11.95 4.88 -3.55
C PRO A 420 12.37 4.97 -5.02
N PRO A 421 13.55 5.54 -5.33
CA PRO A 421 14.02 5.66 -6.72
C PRO A 421 14.13 4.31 -7.45
N GLU A 422 14.57 3.29 -6.74
CA GLU A 422 14.86 1.95 -7.27
C GLU A 422 13.64 1.17 -7.77
N VAL A 423 12.42 1.53 -7.34
CA VAL A 423 11.19 0.82 -7.76
C VAL A 423 10.46 1.50 -8.92
N VAL A 424 10.92 2.67 -9.36
CA VAL A 424 10.22 3.47 -10.37
C VAL A 424 10.30 2.88 -11.78
N ASP A 425 11.39 2.20 -12.09
CA ASP A 425 11.62 1.62 -13.41
C ASP A 425 11.33 0.12 -13.49
N MET A 426 10.66 -0.44 -12.45
CA MET A 426 10.27 -1.83 -12.46
C MET A 426 9.17 -2.09 -13.50
N ARG A 427 9.31 -3.21 -14.22
CA ARG A 427 8.47 -3.52 -15.38
C ARG A 427 7.14 -4.19 -15.04
N THR A 428 6.93 -4.65 -13.81
CA THR A 428 5.75 -5.45 -13.44
C THR A 428 4.54 -4.58 -13.15
N TYR A 429 4.58 -3.84 -12.06
CA TYR A 429 3.47 -3.01 -11.60
C TYR A 429 3.97 -1.61 -11.25
N ASP A 430 3.23 -0.58 -11.70
CA ASP A 430 3.57 0.81 -11.39
C ASP A 430 3.10 1.14 -9.96
N LEU A 431 4.00 1.63 -9.12
CA LEU A 431 3.64 2.05 -7.77
C LEU A 431 2.84 3.35 -7.82
N GLN A 432 1.55 3.24 -7.52
CA GLN A 432 0.67 4.40 -7.36
C GLN A 432 0.77 4.90 -5.91
N ALA A 433 1.47 6.00 -5.69
CA ALA A 433 1.77 6.50 -4.35
C ALA A 433 1.59 8.01 -4.21
N SER A 434 1.19 8.43 -3.01
CA SER A 434 1.32 9.80 -2.51
C SER A 434 2.24 9.80 -1.29
N PRO A 435 2.96 10.90 -1.00
CA PRO A 435 3.74 11.01 0.22
C PRO A 435 2.88 10.76 1.46
N ARG A 436 3.48 10.26 2.55
CA ARG A 436 2.80 10.10 3.84
C ARG A 436 2.84 11.37 4.69
N VAL A 437 3.88 12.19 4.52
CA VAL A 437 4.12 13.41 5.30
C VAL A 437 4.35 14.61 4.38
N TYR A 438 3.93 15.78 4.83
CA TYR A 438 3.77 16.95 3.98
C TYR A 438 4.27 18.26 4.63
N PRO A 439 4.67 19.25 3.82
CA PRO A 439 4.91 20.63 4.29
C PRO A 439 3.75 21.15 5.15
N GLY A 440 4.08 21.92 6.16
CA GLY A 440 3.13 22.51 7.10
C GLY A 440 2.68 21.59 8.24
N GLN A 441 2.83 20.25 8.11
CA GLN A 441 2.59 19.34 9.23
C GLN A 441 3.69 19.47 10.28
N ILE A 442 3.34 19.19 11.54
CA ILE A 442 4.25 19.23 12.67
C ILE A 442 4.75 17.83 12.96
N VAL A 443 6.03 17.59 12.70
CA VAL A 443 6.71 16.35 13.06
C VAL A 443 7.22 16.42 14.48
N MET A 444 7.04 15.36 15.25
CA MET A 444 7.55 15.22 16.61
C MET A 444 8.24 13.87 16.80
N ALA A 445 9.37 13.87 17.48
CA ALA A 445 10.06 12.66 17.90
C ALA A 445 10.54 12.79 19.34
N ARG A 446 10.39 11.73 20.14
CA ARG A 446 11.02 11.65 21.47
C ARG A 446 12.22 10.76 21.37
N VAL A 447 13.36 11.29 21.81
CA VAL A 447 14.66 10.63 21.81
C VAL A 447 15.26 10.60 23.21
N VAL A 448 15.95 9.52 23.57
CA VAL A 448 16.59 9.35 24.88
C VAL A 448 18.01 8.82 24.67
N ALA A 449 19.01 9.54 25.15
CA ALA A 449 20.38 9.04 25.17
C ALA A 449 20.54 8.03 26.31
N ASP A 450 21.08 6.86 26.00
CA ASP A 450 21.38 5.84 27.02
C ASP A 450 22.38 6.39 28.03
N ASP A 451 22.23 6.03 29.30
CA ASP A 451 23.11 6.48 30.39
C ASP A 451 24.55 5.90 30.29
N THR A 452 24.70 4.83 29.52
CA THR A 452 26.01 4.19 29.24
C THR A 452 26.76 4.87 28.08
N ASN A 453 26.21 5.88 27.43
CA ASN A 453 26.87 6.59 26.32
C ASN A 453 28.20 7.20 26.78
N THR A 454 29.25 7.05 25.97
CA THR A 454 30.59 7.53 26.32
C THR A 454 30.77 9.04 26.28
N ALA A 455 29.86 9.74 25.56
CA ALA A 455 29.83 11.19 25.42
C ALA A 455 28.43 11.70 25.03
N ALA A 456 28.24 12.99 25.18
CA ALA A 456 27.02 13.66 24.65
C ALA A 456 26.97 13.56 23.12
N VAL A 457 25.74 13.43 22.59
CA VAL A 457 25.46 13.40 21.15
C VAL A 457 24.33 14.38 20.84
N SER A 458 24.34 14.94 19.64
CA SER A 458 23.24 15.74 19.13
C SER A 458 22.35 14.87 18.25
N ALA A 459 21.04 14.83 18.56
CA ALA A 459 20.03 14.18 17.74
C ALA A 459 19.18 15.25 17.04
N SER A 460 18.95 15.10 15.72
CA SER A 460 18.15 16.02 14.93
C SER A 460 17.09 15.28 14.12
N LEU A 461 15.93 15.91 13.93
CA LEU A 461 15.00 15.49 12.87
C LEU A 461 15.65 15.77 11.51
N CYS A 462 15.45 14.89 10.56
CA CYS A 462 15.92 15.07 9.18
C CYS A 462 14.94 14.48 8.18
N ILE A 463 14.88 15.05 6.99
CA ILE A 463 14.13 14.52 5.86
C ILE A 463 15.01 14.49 4.62
N LYS A 464 14.67 13.58 3.68
CA LYS A 464 15.16 13.62 2.32
C LYS A 464 13.99 13.84 1.38
N ALA A 465 14.09 14.85 0.54
CA ALA A 465 13.10 15.15 -0.50
C ALA A 465 13.72 15.09 -1.88
N TYR A 466 12.90 14.83 -2.89
CA TYR A 466 13.36 14.93 -4.26
C TYR A 466 13.70 16.39 -4.61
N GLY A 467 14.74 16.57 -5.40
CA GLY A 467 15.21 17.88 -5.85
C GLY A 467 15.55 17.85 -7.34
N GLN A 468 16.58 18.59 -7.71
CA GLN A 468 17.01 18.69 -9.11
C GLN A 468 17.33 17.30 -9.71
N ASP A 469 16.78 17.03 -10.90
CA ASP A 469 16.95 15.78 -11.65
C ASP A 469 16.58 14.54 -10.83
N ASP A 470 15.55 14.70 -9.96
CA ASP A 470 15.03 13.64 -9.08
C ASP A 470 16.08 13.07 -8.10
N ARG A 471 17.12 13.83 -7.78
CA ARG A 471 18.09 13.46 -6.75
C ARG A 471 17.53 13.78 -5.36
N LEU A 472 17.84 12.92 -4.39
CA LEU A 472 17.47 13.18 -3.00
C LEU A 472 18.38 14.24 -2.39
N VAL A 473 17.77 15.18 -1.69
CA VAL A 473 18.42 16.30 -0.99
C VAL A 473 18.07 16.20 0.49
N ASP A 474 19.08 16.39 1.32
CA ASP A 474 18.95 16.37 2.79
C ASP A 474 18.48 17.75 3.30
N PHE A 475 17.57 17.71 4.29
CA PHE A 475 17.12 18.86 5.04
C PHE A 475 17.19 18.53 6.52
N ASP A 476 18.00 19.30 7.24
CA ASP A 476 18.15 19.18 8.69
C ASP A 476 17.08 20.00 9.41
N GLY A 477 16.44 19.37 10.37
CA GLY A 477 15.47 19.98 11.27
C GLY A 477 16.10 20.38 12.62
N PRO A 478 15.25 20.72 13.61
CA PRO A 478 15.68 21.01 14.96
C PRO A 478 16.47 19.87 15.60
N SER A 479 17.49 20.21 16.37
CA SER A 479 18.34 19.28 17.10
C SER A 479 18.25 19.49 18.61
N ALA A 480 18.62 18.47 19.38
CA ALA A 480 18.82 18.49 20.82
C ALA A 480 20.15 17.84 21.17
N ASP A 481 20.94 18.52 22.01
CA ASP A 481 22.16 17.95 22.59
C ASP A 481 21.78 17.12 23.81
N LEU A 482 22.11 15.84 23.76
CA LEU A 482 21.75 14.84 24.76
C LEU A 482 23.01 14.37 25.50
N ALA A 483 23.14 14.75 26.76
CA ALA A 483 24.09 14.11 27.67
C ALA A 483 23.66 12.65 27.92
N PRO A 484 24.59 11.75 28.35
CA PRO A 484 24.19 10.41 28.77
C PRO A 484 23.04 10.42 29.78
N GLY A 485 21.97 9.65 29.54
CA GLY A 485 20.75 9.60 30.33
C GLY A 485 19.74 10.74 30.06
N ALA A 486 20.06 11.70 29.20
CA ALA A 486 19.14 12.82 28.90
C ALA A 486 18.10 12.43 27.84
N GLU A 487 16.93 13.06 27.93
CA GLU A 487 15.86 12.94 26.95
C GLU A 487 15.58 14.28 26.24
N GLY A 488 15.02 14.20 25.05
CA GLY A 488 14.58 15.36 24.27
C GLY A 488 13.36 15.08 23.43
N VAL A 489 12.53 16.10 23.24
CA VAL A 489 11.44 16.08 22.28
C VAL A 489 11.77 17.05 21.16
N LEU A 490 11.99 16.49 19.97
CA LEU A 490 12.22 17.25 18.75
C LEU A 490 10.86 17.60 18.14
N LYS A 491 10.69 18.85 17.71
CA LYS A 491 9.46 19.34 17.08
C LYS A 491 9.78 20.21 15.88
N TRP A 492 9.25 19.87 14.71
CA TRP A 492 9.53 20.54 13.45
C TRP A 492 8.28 20.74 12.62
N THR A 493 7.98 22.01 12.28
CA THR A 493 7.00 22.31 11.23
C THR A 493 7.73 22.19 9.88
N LEU A 494 7.33 21.24 9.06
CA LEU A 494 8.00 20.98 7.78
C LEU A 494 7.90 22.16 6.83
N PRO A 495 9.01 22.57 6.19
CA PRO A 495 9.06 23.71 5.27
C PRO A 495 8.37 23.42 3.93
N ASP A 496 8.03 24.47 3.18
CA ASP A 496 7.66 24.34 1.76
C ASP A 496 8.88 23.86 0.95
N LEU A 497 8.68 22.83 0.16
CA LEU A 497 9.69 22.17 -0.67
C LEU A 497 9.47 22.42 -2.17
N ASP A 498 8.81 23.51 -2.52
CA ASP A 498 8.51 23.88 -3.92
C ASP A 498 7.74 22.77 -4.69
N GLY A 499 6.82 22.08 -4.00
CA GLY A 499 6.03 20.99 -4.59
C GLY A 499 6.74 19.64 -4.70
N GLN A 500 7.97 19.54 -4.22
CA GLN A 500 8.72 18.27 -4.21
C GLN A 500 8.25 17.35 -3.07
N PRO A 501 8.11 16.03 -3.33
CA PRO A 501 7.70 15.07 -2.30
C PRO A 501 8.84 14.70 -1.34
N ILE A 502 8.47 14.51 -0.07
CA ILE A 502 9.37 14.00 0.98
C ILE A 502 9.45 12.47 0.82
N GLN A 503 10.65 11.97 0.57
CA GLN A 503 10.88 10.56 0.32
C GLN A 503 11.23 9.77 1.57
N ARG A 504 11.98 10.37 2.52
CA ARG A 504 12.35 9.75 3.80
C ARG A 504 12.27 10.75 4.93
N ILE A 505 12.06 10.21 6.14
CA ILE A 505 12.10 10.95 7.39
C ILE A 505 12.80 10.13 8.47
N GLY A 506 13.45 10.78 9.41
CA GLY A 506 14.05 10.10 10.57
C GLY A 506 14.91 10.97 11.45
N ILE A 507 15.91 10.34 12.07
CA ILE A 507 16.81 10.94 13.06
C ILE A 507 18.25 10.85 12.56
N ALA A 508 18.95 11.96 12.58
CA ALA A 508 20.39 12.03 12.38
C ALA A 508 21.10 12.27 13.72
N LEU A 509 22.23 11.59 13.93
CA LEU A 509 23.06 11.71 15.11
C LEU A 509 24.41 12.30 14.71
N THR A 510 24.88 13.28 15.47
CA THR A 510 26.21 13.88 15.35
C THR A 510 26.91 13.96 16.70
N SER A 511 28.24 14.10 16.70
CA SER A 511 29.01 14.32 17.93
C SER A 511 29.92 15.54 17.79
N HIS A 512 30.00 16.34 18.85
CA HIS A 512 30.93 17.45 18.95
C HIS A 512 32.32 17.02 19.41
N GLY A 513 32.43 15.79 19.95
CA GLY A 513 33.67 15.20 20.48
C GLY A 513 34.56 14.53 19.44
N ALA A 514 35.69 14.02 19.90
CA ALA A 514 36.62 13.25 19.07
C ALA A 514 36.02 11.88 18.69
N ARG A 515 35.31 11.24 19.63
CA ARG A 515 34.66 9.95 19.46
C ARG A 515 33.52 9.78 20.48
N ALA A 516 32.45 9.19 20.04
CA ALA A 516 31.32 8.75 20.88
C ALA A 516 30.86 7.36 20.46
N ASP A 517 30.62 6.50 21.44
CA ASP A 517 30.00 5.19 21.28
C ASP A 517 28.76 5.14 22.20
N GLY A 518 27.67 4.49 21.78
CA GLY A 518 26.48 4.39 22.62
C GLY A 518 25.20 4.12 21.87
N THR A 519 24.08 4.50 22.48
CA THR A 519 22.74 4.29 21.96
C THR A 519 21.90 5.55 22.16
N VAL A 520 21.15 5.93 21.15
CA VAL A 520 20.00 6.84 21.28
C VAL A 520 18.73 6.03 21.00
N TRP A 521 17.81 6.05 21.95
CA TRP A 521 16.50 5.42 21.82
C TRP A 521 15.53 6.38 21.15
N LEU A 522 14.95 5.99 20.00
CA LEU A 522 13.82 6.65 19.41
C LEU A 522 12.55 6.00 19.96
N ASP A 523 11.87 6.71 20.85
CA ASP A 523 10.63 6.25 21.47
C ASP A 523 9.49 6.23 20.45
N TYR A 524 9.26 7.37 19.81
CA TYR A 524 8.30 7.50 18.71
C TYR A 524 8.73 8.59 17.72
N LEU A 525 8.18 8.48 16.51
CA LEU A 525 8.14 9.56 15.54
C LEU A 525 6.71 9.68 15.00
N ARG A 526 6.15 10.88 15.04
CA ARG A 526 4.80 11.17 14.56
C ARG A 526 4.72 12.50 13.86
N TRP A 527 3.68 12.69 13.07
CA TRP A 527 3.28 13.99 12.54
C TRP A 527 1.79 14.21 12.75
N ASP A 528 1.40 15.47 12.79
CA ASP A 528 0.04 15.89 13.05
C ASP A 528 -0.28 17.19 12.30
N GLY A 529 -1.58 17.48 12.21
CA GLY A 529 -2.11 18.65 11.54
C GLY A 529 -2.42 18.44 10.06
N ALA A 530 -3.29 19.30 9.54
CA ALA A 530 -3.54 19.36 8.11
C ALA A 530 -2.33 19.97 7.40
N PRO A 531 -2.01 19.53 6.17
CA PRO A 531 -0.89 20.09 5.42
C PRO A 531 -1.16 21.55 5.02
N LYS A 532 -0.07 22.30 4.85
CA LYS A 532 -0.09 23.61 4.20
C LYS A 532 0.87 23.56 3.02
N LEU A 533 0.34 23.33 1.83
CA LEU A 533 1.16 23.10 0.64
C LEU A 533 0.51 23.66 -0.62
N GLY A 534 1.35 24.09 -1.56
CA GLY A 534 0.98 24.42 -2.92
C GLY A 534 1.57 23.38 -3.88
N LEU A 535 0.72 22.50 -4.37
CA LEU A 535 1.11 21.48 -5.36
C LEU A 535 1.24 22.17 -6.72
N ARG A 536 2.46 22.22 -7.22
CA ARG A 536 2.83 22.89 -8.48
C ARG A 536 4.01 22.18 -9.12
N ARG A 537 4.32 22.53 -10.35
CA ARG A 537 5.58 22.08 -10.95
C ARG A 537 6.75 22.75 -10.23
N PRO A 538 7.70 21.99 -9.68
CA PRO A 538 8.91 22.56 -9.11
C PRO A 538 9.69 23.41 -10.10
N LYS A 539 10.44 24.38 -9.60
CA LYS A 539 11.33 25.22 -10.43
C LYS A 539 12.51 24.42 -11.00
N GLN A 540 12.95 23.42 -10.23
CA GLN A 540 14.02 22.51 -10.66
C GLN A 540 13.47 21.37 -11.50
N PRO A 541 14.19 20.88 -12.52
CA PRO A 541 13.78 19.75 -13.34
C PRO A 541 13.66 18.47 -12.51
N GLY A 542 12.71 17.61 -12.88
CA GLY A 542 12.43 16.33 -12.25
C GLY A 542 11.03 15.84 -12.59
N ALA A 543 10.73 14.59 -12.28
CA ALA A 543 9.48 13.93 -12.59
C ALA A 543 8.71 13.40 -11.36
N PHE A 544 9.38 13.25 -10.21
CA PHE A 544 8.77 12.62 -9.02
C PHE A 544 7.64 13.44 -8.40
N TRP A 545 7.65 14.78 -8.51
CA TRP A 545 6.53 15.62 -8.09
C TRP A 545 5.21 15.19 -8.74
N ARG A 546 5.25 14.74 -10.01
CA ARG A 546 4.08 14.27 -10.74
C ARG A 546 3.72 12.82 -10.39
N ARG A 547 4.73 11.99 -10.07
CA ARG A 547 4.51 10.60 -9.59
C ARG A 547 3.89 10.54 -8.20
N SER A 548 3.87 11.66 -7.45
CA SER A 548 3.16 11.77 -6.16
C SER A 548 1.64 11.82 -6.30
N TRP A 549 1.13 11.78 -7.54
CA TRP A 549 -0.28 11.68 -7.85
C TRP A 549 -0.63 10.29 -8.36
N VAL A 550 -1.62 9.66 -7.71
CA VAL A 550 -2.27 8.46 -8.24
C VAL A 550 -2.97 8.85 -9.54
N ASN A 551 -2.66 8.16 -10.62
CA ASN A 551 -3.06 8.57 -11.96
C ASN A 551 -4.10 7.63 -12.55
N ASN A 552 -5.37 8.02 -12.50
CA ASN A 552 -6.48 7.31 -13.15
C ASN A 552 -7.16 8.19 -14.21
N VAL A 553 -6.34 8.75 -15.12
CA VAL A 553 -6.81 9.43 -16.33
C VAL A 553 -6.12 8.85 -17.56
N SER A 554 -6.75 9.00 -18.74
CA SER A 554 -6.18 8.51 -20.00
C SER A 554 -4.82 9.14 -20.28
N LEU A 555 -4.67 10.44 -20.02
CA LEU A 555 -3.41 11.15 -20.17
C LEU A 555 -3.19 12.19 -19.06
N PHE A 556 -2.12 12.03 -18.30
CA PHE A 556 -1.55 13.08 -17.46
C PHE A 556 -0.30 13.61 -18.15
N SER A 557 -0.41 14.75 -18.82
CA SER A 557 0.58 15.25 -19.77
C SER A 557 1.88 15.70 -19.10
N LYS A 558 3.02 15.39 -19.74
CA LYS A 558 4.38 15.77 -19.30
C LYS A 558 4.86 17.12 -19.87
N ASN A 559 4.40 17.45 -21.06
CA ASN A 559 5.10 18.36 -21.97
C ASN A 559 4.45 19.73 -22.16
N PHE A 560 3.40 20.06 -21.37
CA PHE A 560 2.69 21.32 -21.50
C PHE A 560 3.00 22.29 -20.37
N ALA A 561 2.87 23.60 -20.62
CA ALA A 561 3.17 24.63 -19.67
C ALA A 561 2.38 24.53 -18.34
N PRO A 562 1.04 24.28 -18.33
CA PRO A 562 0.35 24.03 -17.07
C PRO A 562 0.92 22.80 -16.36
N ALA A 563 1.14 22.91 -15.03
CA ALA A 563 1.68 21.80 -14.22
C ALA A 563 0.81 20.56 -14.32
N PHE A 564 -0.50 20.75 -14.21
CA PHE A 564 -1.49 19.70 -14.28
C PHE A 564 -2.33 19.89 -15.55
N ARG A 565 -2.08 19.05 -16.54
CA ARG A 565 -2.94 18.92 -17.72
C ARG A 565 -3.33 17.45 -17.87
N ILE A 566 -4.60 17.19 -17.63
CA ILE A 566 -5.19 15.87 -17.66
C ILE A 566 -6.26 15.78 -18.73
N SER A 567 -6.39 14.60 -19.34
CA SER A 567 -7.50 14.28 -20.24
C SER A 567 -8.04 12.88 -20.00
N GLN A 568 -9.33 12.71 -20.27
CA GLN A 568 -10.06 11.47 -20.14
C GLN A 568 -10.85 11.20 -21.41
N ASP A 569 -10.65 10.02 -21.99
CA ASP A 569 -11.27 9.65 -23.26
C ASP A 569 -12.71 9.15 -23.10
N ARG A 570 -12.97 8.34 -22.05
CA ARG A 570 -14.30 7.79 -21.76
C ARG A 570 -14.58 7.78 -20.26
N GLY A 571 -15.83 8.17 -19.92
CA GLY A 571 -16.27 8.23 -18.53
C GLY A 571 -15.51 9.27 -17.71
N SER A 572 -15.49 9.12 -16.40
CA SER A 572 -14.81 10.03 -15.48
C SER A 572 -13.44 9.50 -15.08
N GLY A 573 -12.44 10.37 -15.16
CA GLY A 573 -11.09 10.12 -14.66
C GLY A 573 -10.74 11.07 -13.52
N ILE A 574 -9.83 10.64 -12.67
CA ILE A 574 -9.35 11.39 -11.51
C ILE A 574 -7.85 11.21 -11.32
N ILE A 575 -7.14 12.26 -10.97
CA ILE A 575 -5.83 12.16 -10.33
C ILE A 575 -5.97 12.49 -8.86
N ILE A 576 -5.30 11.71 -7.98
CA ILE A 576 -5.47 11.78 -6.53
C ILE A 576 -4.14 12.09 -5.86
N HIS A 577 -4.17 12.93 -4.82
CA HIS A 577 -3.02 13.24 -4.00
C HIS A 577 -3.41 13.35 -2.53
N GLY A 578 -2.52 12.95 -1.61
CA GLY A 578 -2.76 13.03 -0.17
C GLY A 578 -3.03 11.70 0.49
N THR A 579 -3.45 11.76 1.75
CA THR A 579 -3.65 10.58 2.60
C THR A 579 -5.02 10.59 3.27
N ARG A 580 -5.46 9.44 3.80
CA ARG A 580 -6.65 9.36 4.65
C ARG A 580 -6.44 9.93 6.05
N GLU A 581 -5.28 10.48 6.37
CA GLU A 581 -5.04 11.20 7.64
C GLU A 581 -5.59 12.64 7.60
N TRP A 582 -5.86 13.19 6.40
CA TRP A 582 -6.39 14.55 6.25
C TRP A 582 -7.89 14.57 6.52
N LYS A 583 -8.33 15.40 7.48
CA LYS A 583 -9.73 15.49 7.90
C LYS A 583 -10.36 16.84 7.54
N ASP A 584 -9.94 17.89 8.21
CA ASP A 584 -10.51 19.23 8.11
C ASP A 584 -9.53 20.16 7.42
N TYR A 585 -9.83 20.52 6.19
CA TYR A 585 -8.96 21.35 5.36
C TYR A 585 -9.74 22.10 4.28
N ARG A 586 -9.08 23.06 3.69
CA ARG A 586 -9.52 23.73 2.46
C ARG A 586 -8.62 23.31 1.31
N VAL A 587 -9.21 22.98 0.17
CA VAL A 587 -8.50 22.81 -1.09
C VAL A 587 -9.01 23.81 -2.11
N SER A 588 -8.12 24.39 -2.90
CA SER A 588 -8.47 25.34 -3.96
C SER A 588 -7.57 25.21 -5.17
N SER A 589 -8.11 25.58 -6.32
CA SER A 589 -7.38 25.60 -7.60
C SER A 589 -8.10 26.50 -8.60
N THR A 590 -7.35 27.08 -9.52
CA THR A 590 -7.93 27.80 -10.68
C THR A 590 -7.77 26.93 -11.92
N VAL A 591 -8.88 26.37 -12.39
CA VAL A 591 -8.90 25.40 -13.48
C VAL A 591 -9.36 26.02 -14.80
N ALA A 592 -8.84 25.52 -15.92
CA ALA A 592 -9.38 25.77 -17.26
C ALA A 592 -9.84 24.44 -17.87
N VAL A 593 -11.07 24.40 -18.32
CA VAL A 593 -11.64 23.27 -19.06
C VAL A 593 -11.46 23.54 -20.54
N HIS A 594 -10.76 22.63 -21.25
CA HIS A 594 -10.47 22.80 -22.69
C HIS A 594 -11.44 22.03 -23.56
N LEU A 595 -11.94 20.91 -23.03
CA LEU A 595 -12.90 20.03 -23.67
C LEU A 595 -13.70 19.33 -22.57
N GLY A 596 -14.93 18.95 -22.87
CA GLY A 596 -15.78 18.16 -21.96
C GLY A 596 -16.90 18.96 -21.32
N SER A 597 -17.80 18.26 -20.67
CA SER A 597 -19.01 18.79 -20.06
C SER A 597 -19.00 18.83 -18.55
N SER A 598 -18.02 18.18 -17.91
CA SER A 598 -17.91 18.12 -16.46
C SER A 598 -16.45 18.01 -16.02
N ALA A 599 -16.01 18.94 -15.18
CA ALA A 599 -14.67 18.95 -14.63
C ALA A 599 -14.62 19.70 -13.31
N GLY A 600 -13.65 19.38 -12.42
CA GLY A 600 -13.54 20.11 -11.18
C GLY A 600 -12.57 19.55 -10.17
N LEU A 601 -12.80 19.91 -8.91
CA LEU A 601 -11.94 19.67 -7.76
C LEU A 601 -12.60 18.67 -6.80
N ALA A 602 -11.87 17.67 -6.36
CA ALA A 602 -12.35 16.68 -5.40
C ALA A 602 -11.65 16.83 -4.04
N ALA A 603 -12.35 16.43 -2.98
CA ALA A 603 -11.88 16.45 -1.60
C ALA A 603 -12.35 15.20 -0.85
N ARG A 604 -11.65 14.87 0.26
CA ARG A 604 -11.82 13.64 1.04
C ARG A 604 -11.88 12.41 0.15
N VAL A 605 -10.92 12.35 -0.79
CA VAL A 605 -10.82 11.26 -1.75
C VAL A 605 -10.29 10.02 -1.03
N GLN A 606 -11.06 8.92 -1.11
CA GLN A 606 -10.74 7.62 -0.50
C GLN A 606 -10.56 6.52 -1.57
N GLY A 607 -10.40 6.92 -2.83
CA GLY A 607 -10.23 6.04 -3.97
C GLY A 607 -10.86 6.60 -5.24
N LEU A 608 -10.96 5.77 -6.28
CA LEU A 608 -11.44 6.20 -7.59
C LEU A 608 -12.93 6.54 -7.62
N ARG A 609 -13.70 5.98 -6.68
CA ARG A 609 -15.17 6.06 -6.65
C ARG A 609 -15.73 6.50 -5.29
N ARG A 610 -14.91 7.15 -4.43
CA ARG A 610 -15.33 7.62 -3.10
C ARG A 610 -14.72 8.97 -2.79
N TYR A 611 -15.50 10.04 -3.02
CA TYR A 611 -15.05 11.42 -2.81
C TYR A 611 -16.23 12.42 -2.86
N TYR A 612 -16.00 13.63 -2.36
CA TYR A 612 -16.81 14.80 -2.71
C TYR A 612 -16.16 15.55 -3.86
N ALA A 613 -16.95 16.15 -4.75
CA ALA A 613 -16.42 16.97 -5.83
C ALA A 613 -17.28 18.20 -6.12
N LEU A 614 -16.61 19.32 -6.39
CA LEU A 614 -17.19 20.53 -6.94
C LEU A 614 -16.94 20.54 -8.45
N LEU A 615 -17.98 20.39 -9.23
CA LEU A 615 -17.94 20.19 -10.68
C LEU A 615 -18.57 21.37 -11.43
N LEU A 616 -17.82 21.94 -12.36
CA LEU A 616 -18.38 22.74 -13.46
C LEU A 616 -19.07 21.80 -14.43
N GLN A 617 -20.34 22.03 -14.76
CA GLN A 617 -21.13 21.13 -15.58
C GLN A 617 -22.02 21.87 -16.60
N GLY A 618 -22.10 21.37 -17.82
CA GLY A 618 -23.03 21.80 -18.84
C GLY A 618 -22.87 23.25 -19.34
N GLY A 619 -21.84 23.99 -18.94
CA GLY A 619 -21.59 25.39 -19.32
C GLY A 619 -22.30 26.45 -18.48
N ASP A 620 -23.29 26.09 -17.67
CA ASP A 620 -24.12 27.03 -16.90
C ASP A 620 -24.43 26.57 -15.46
N MET A 621 -23.91 25.41 -15.02
CA MET A 621 -24.16 24.87 -13.71
C MET A 621 -22.87 24.57 -12.97
N VAL A 622 -22.94 24.70 -11.65
CA VAL A 622 -21.96 24.14 -10.71
C VAL A 622 -22.68 23.20 -9.75
N ARG A 623 -22.08 22.04 -9.50
CA ARG A 623 -22.63 21.01 -8.62
C ARG A 623 -21.63 20.56 -7.58
N LEU A 624 -22.07 20.51 -6.34
CA LEU A 624 -21.39 19.77 -5.28
C LEU A 624 -21.99 18.37 -5.21
N VAL A 625 -21.16 17.37 -5.48
CA VAL A 625 -21.60 15.96 -5.53
C VAL A 625 -20.86 15.11 -4.54
N LYS A 626 -21.51 14.01 -4.13
CA LYS A 626 -20.90 12.87 -3.42
C LYS A 626 -20.89 11.69 -4.36
N VAL A 627 -19.71 11.20 -4.69
CA VAL A 627 -19.52 9.94 -5.42
C VAL A 627 -19.23 8.83 -4.41
N ARG A 628 -20.03 7.77 -4.46
CA ARG A 628 -19.84 6.57 -3.66
C ARG A 628 -20.15 5.34 -4.49
N ASP A 629 -19.11 4.58 -4.84
CA ASP A 629 -19.20 3.40 -5.69
C ASP A 629 -19.85 3.74 -7.04
N ASP A 630 -21.04 3.23 -7.34
CA ASP A 630 -21.76 3.48 -8.59
C ASP A 630 -22.73 4.67 -8.49
N ALA A 631 -22.90 5.26 -7.30
CA ALA A 631 -23.82 6.35 -7.07
C ALA A 631 -23.12 7.73 -7.11
N CYS A 632 -23.73 8.68 -7.82
CA CYS A 632 -23.36 10.09 -7.79
C CYS A 632 -24.55 10.90 -7.29
N THR A 633 -24.48 11.39 -6.05
CA THR A 633 -25.54 12.16 -5.40
C THR A 633 -25.23 13.64 -5.48
N ILE A 634 -26.15 14.45 -6.01
CA ILE A 634 -26.04 15.91 -5.98
C ILE A 634 -26.43 16.36 -4.57
N LEU A 635 -25.50 16.98 -3.87
CA LEU A 635 -25.70 17.55 -2.53
C LEU A 635 -26.24 18.98 -2.61
N ALA A 636 -25.70 19.78 -3.54
CA ALA A 636 -26.16 21.13 -3.83
C ALA A 636 -25.78 21.52 -5.26
N GLU A 637 -26.52 22.45 -5.84
CA GLU A 637 -26.25 23.01 -7.16
C GLU A 637 -26.62 24.49 -7.26
N ALA A 638 -25.97 25.21 -8.18
CA ALA A 638 -26.28 26.59 -8.50
C ALA A 638 -25.99 26.88 -9.96
N THR A 639 -26.69 27.91 -10.49
CA THR A 639 -26.38 28.46 -11.81
C THR A 639 -25.09 29.26 -11.77
N TYR A 640 -24.13 28.86 -12.59
CA TYR A 640 -22.86 29.56 -12.76
C TYR A 640 -22.39 29.42 -14.20
N ARG A 641 -22.38 30.52 -14.96
CA ARG A 641 -21.95 30.50 -16.36
C ARG A 641 -20.44 30.43 -16.46
N TRP A 642 -19.96 29.40 -17.10
CA TRP A 642 -18.55 29.19 -17.42
C TRP A 642 -18.38 28.84 -18.89
N SER A 643 -17.20 28.96 -19.42
CA SER A 643 -16.92 28.60 -20.82
C SER A 643 -15.56 27.95 -20.94
N LEU A 644 -15.40 27.14 -21.99
CA LEU A 644 -14.13 26.53 -22.33
C LEU A 644 -13.02 27.56 -22.43
N GLU A 645 -11.79 27.18 -22.10
CA GLU A 645 -10.57 27.98 -22.11
C GLU A 645 -10.56 29.14 -21.06
N LYS A 646 -11.66 29.41 -20.38
CA LYS A 646 -11.68 30.41 -19.31
C LYS A 646 -11.31 29.79 -17.98
N ARG A 647 -10.47 30.47 -17.23
CA ARG A 647 -10.04 30.05 -15.91
C ARG A 647 -11.13 30.35 -14.88
N VAL A 648 -11.44 29.35 -14.07
CA VAL A 648 -12.44 29.41 -13.00
C VAL A 648 -11.79 28.98 -11.69
N ALA A 649 -11.85 29.83 -10.67
CA ALA A 649 -11.39 29.49 -9.35
C ALA A 649 -12.42 28.61 -8.63
N LEU A 650 -11.98 27.49 -8.09
CA LEU A 650 -12.77 26.52 -7.33
C LEU A 650 -12.15 26.35 -5.95
N ALA A 651 -12.99 26.24 -4.92
CA ALA A 651 -12.55 25.90 -3.58
C ALA A 651 -13.57 25.00 -2.87
N LEU A 652 -13.06 24.05 -2.10
CA LEU A 652 -13.80 23.21 -1.16
C LEU A 652 -13.20 23.33 0.24
N GLN A 653 -14.04 23.61 1.22
CA GLN A 653 -13.69 23.61 2.63
C GLN A 653 -14.53 22.57 3.35
N LEU A 654 -13.89 21.69 4.11
CA LEU A 654 -14.55 20.58 4.81
C LEU A 654 -14.20 20.64 6.28
N ARG A 655 -15.24 20.65 7.15
CA ARG A 655 -15.08 20.60 8.61
C ARG A 655 -16.15 19.65 9.18
N GLY A 656 -15.72 18.54 9.78
CA GLY A 656 -16.66 17.51 10.19
C GLY A 656 -17.59 17.13 9.04
N ARG A 657 -18.90 17.29 9.22
CA ARG A 657 -19.93 17.02 8.21
C ARG A 657 -20.24 18.22 7.29
N GLU A 658 -19.73 19.40 7.63
CA GLU A 658 -19.99 20.63 6.87
C GLU A 658 -19.07 20.72 5.65
N ILE A 659 -19.64 21.08 4.50
CA ILE A 659 -18.92 21.27 3.24
C ILE A 659 -19.35 22.61 2.66
N VAL A 660 -18.36 23.49 2.46
CA VAL A 660 -18.56 24.79 1.81
C VAL A 660 -17.79 24.79 0.50
N ALA A 661 -18.45 25.12 -0.59
CA ALA A 661 -17.87 25.18 -1.93
C ALA A 661 -17.99 26.59 -2.49
N ALA A 662 -16.94 27.11 -3.12
CA ALA A 662 -16.92 28.42 -3.76
C ALA A 662 -16.48 28.30 -5.22
N VAL A 663 -17.12 29.11 -6.09
CA VAL A 663 -16.80 29.22 -7.50
C VAL A 663 -16.70 30.69 -7.90
N GLY A 664 -15.54 31.09 -8.43
CA GLY A 664 -15.24 32.49 -8.66
C GLY A 664 -15.29 33.29 -7.35
N SER A 665 -15.72 34.56 -7.46
CA SER A 665 -15.87 35.45 -6.29
C SER A 665 -17.29 35.51 -5.70
N ALA A 666 -18.28 34.89 -6.35
CA ALA A 666 -19.70 35.18 -6.08
C ALA A 666 -20.57 33.98 -5.73
N THR A 667 -20.24 32.76 -6.13
CA THR A 667 -21.10 31.59 -5.92
C THR A 667 -20.56 30.72 -4.78
N VAL A 668 -21.38 30.57 -3.73
CA VAL A 668 -21.06 29.73 -2.56
C VAL A 668 -22.19 28.72 -2.36
N LEU A 669 -21.83 27.45 -2.24
CA LEU A 669 -22.71 26.35 -1.83
C LEU A 669 -22.31 25.92 -0.44
N SER A 670 -23.28 25.69 0.44
CA SER A 670 -23.04 25.16 1.78
C SER A 670 -24.01 24.02 2.05
N VAL A 671 -23.49 22.90 2.55
CA VAL A 671 -24.27 21.71 2.82
C VAL A 671 -23.69 20.95 4.02
N THR A 672 -24.54 20.25 4.78
CA THR A 672 -24.14 19.26 5.77
C THR A 672 -24.48 17.85 5.23
N ASP A 673 -23.49 16.96 5.20
CA ASP A 673 -23.74 15.55 4.86
C ASP A 673 -24.10 14.76 6.13
N ASP A 674 -25.39 14.67 6.43
CA ASP A 674 -25.91 13.95 7.59
C ASP A 674 -26.07 12.44 7.38
N SER A 675 -25.69 11.93 6.21
CA SER A 675 -25.78 10.49 5.92
C SER A 675 -24.81 9.67 6.77
N ASP A 676 -25.19 8.42 7.03
CA ASP A 676 -24.34 7.45 7.73
C ASP A 676 -23.08 7.08 6.92
N THR A 677 -23.02 7.51 5.68
CA THR A 677 -21.93 7.21 4.72
C THR A 677 -21.10 8.43 4.35
N PHE A 678 -21.09 9.47 5.21
CA PHE A 678 -20.24 10.63 4.97
C PHE A 678 -18.75 10.24 5.00
N PHE A 679 -17.92 10.95 4.24
CA PHE A 679 -16.47 10.73 4.26
C PHE A 679 -15.85 11.70 5.28
N GLU A 680 -15.29 11.13 6.34
CA GLU A 680 -14.64 11.91 7.41
C GLU A 680 -13.28 12.46 6.99
N ASN A 681 -12.59 11.75 6.12
CA ASN A 681 -11.19 11.99 5.77
C ASN A 681 -10.89 11.61 4.32
N GLY A 682 -9.70 11.98 3.85
CA GLY A 682 -9.19 11.62 2.54
C GLY A 682 -8.37 12.73 1.89
N GLY A 683 -7.71 12.37 0.80
CA GLY A 683 -6.91 13.31 -0.01
C GLY A 683 -7.74 14.22 -0.90
N ILE A 684 -7.08 14.79 -1.89
CA ILE A 684 -7.68 15.68 -2.90
C ILE A 684 -7.58 15.07 -4.29
N GLY A 685 -8.31 15.63 -5.26
CA GLY A 685 -8.21 15.19 -6.65
C GLY A 685 -8.65 16.26 -7.66
N LEU A 686 -8.23 16.06 -8.91
CA LEU A 686 -8.76 16.74 -10.08
C LEU A 686 -9.57 15.75 -10.90
N VAL A 687 -10.80 16.10 -11.21
CA VAL A 687 -11.79 15.25 -11.91
C VAL A 687 -12.08 15.80 -13.28
N ILE A 688 -12.15 14.92 -14.29
CA ILE A 688 -12.54 15.26 -15.66
C ILE A 688 -13.41 14.13 -16.23
N THR A 689 -14.49 14.49 -16.92
CA THR A 689 -15.37 13.57 -17.64
C THR A 689 -15.28 13.87 -19.13
N GLU A 690 -14.79 12.90 -19.90
CA GLU A 690 -14.71 12.93 -21.38
C GLU A 690 -14.22 14.27 -21.94
N GLY A 691 -12.96 14.62 -21.60
CA GLY A 691 -12.45 15.92 -21.98
C GLY A 691 -11.05 16.21 -21.45
N ALA A 692 -10.71 17.49 -21.33
CA ALA A 692 -9.42 17.95 -20.88
C ALA A 692 -9.53 19.14 -19.91
N LEU A 693 -8.75 19.10 -18.84
CA LEU A 693 -8.65 20.14 -17.81
C LEU A 693 -7.18 20.48 -17.57
N SER A 694 -6.89 21.75 -17.27
CA SER A 694 -5.56 22.14 -16.79
C SER A 694 -5.63 23.10 -15.62
N THR A 695 -4.58 23.07 -14.80
CA THR A 695 -4.27 24.06 -13.77
C THR A 695 -2.77 24.10 -13.50
N ASP A 696 -2.28 25.22 -12.99
CA ASP A 696 -0.86 25.38 -12.63
C ASP A 696 -0.58 24.99 -11.18
N GLN A 697 -1.61 25.07 -10.29
CA GLN A 697 -1.45 24.89 -8.87
C GLN A 697 -2.72 24.35 -8.21
N VAL A 698 -2.55 23.51 -7.21
CA VAL A 698 -3.58 23.09 -6.27
C VAL A 698 -3.07 23.39 -4.86
N ASP A 699 -3.81 24.20 -4.12
CA ASP A 699 -3.45 24.58 -2.76
C ASP A 699 -4.26 23.80 -1.73
N VAL A 700 -3.61 23.33 -0.66
CA VAL A 700 -4.24 22.73 0.50
C VAL A 700 -3.83 23.49 1.74
N GLU A 701 -4.81 23.90 2.55
CA GLU A 701 -4.59 24.71 3.73
C GLU A 701 -5.35 24.15 4.95
N PRO A 702 -4.75 24.19 6.15
CA PRO A 702 -5.46 23.87 7.38
C PRO A 702 -6.55 24.92 7.65
N LEU A 703 -7.67 24.51 8.26
CA LEU A 703 -8.69 25.43 8.72
C LEU A 703 -8.25 26.07 10.04
N LEU A 704 -8.15 27.39 10.06
CA LEU A 704 -7.97 28.15 11.29
C LEU A 704 -9.29 28.18 12.08
N GLU A 705 -9.24 28.09 13.42
CA GLU A 705 -10.44 28.05 14.26
C GLU A 705 -11.40 29.23 14.07
N ALA A 706 -10.89 30.39 13.63
CA ALA A 706 -11.66 31.61 13.43
C ALA A 706 -12.34 31.77 12.06
N ALA A 707 -12.08 30.84 11.10
CA ALA A 707 -12.55 31.00 9.71
C ALA A 707 -14.04 30.65 9.48
N LEU A 708 -14.78 30.19 10.50
CA LEU A 708 -16.21 29.87 10.37
C LEU A 708 -17.16 31.07 10.56
N ALA A 709 -16.67 32.25 10.89
CA ALA A 709 -17.53 33.35 11.31
C ALA A 709 -18.17 34.15 10.15
N SER A 710 -17.87 33.89 8.88
CA SER A 710 -18.49 34.62 7.76
C SER A 710 -18.44 33.82 6.43
N PRO A 711 -19.57 33.72 5.73
CA PRO A 711 -19.59 33.22 4.33
C PRO A 711 -18.77 34.08 3.36
N ASN A 712 -18.37 35.30 3.79
CA ASN A 712 -17.63 36.28 2.98
C ASN A 712 -16.10 36.12 3.08
N GLY A 713 -15.58 35.16 3.84
CA GLY A 713 -14.14 35.00 4.10
C GLY A 713 -13.35 34.21 3.05
N LEU A 714 -13.96 33.82 1.95
CA LEU A 714 -13.28 33.17 0.83
C LEU A 714 -12.75 34.22 -0.15
N GLU A 715 -11.69 34.92 0.23
CA GLU A 715 -10.95 35.76 -0.74
C GLU A 715 -10.14 34.83 -1.66
N LEU A 716 -10.64 34.69 -2.89
CA LEU A 716 -9.91 34.08 -4.00
C LEU A 716 -9.03 35.17 -4.63
N THR A 717 -7.74 35.09 -4.43
CA THR A 717 -6.82 36.01 -5.08
C THR A 717 -6.75 35.76 -6.58
N ASP A 718 -7.08 36.75 -7.40
CA ASP A 718 -7.01 36.72 -8.87
C ASP A 718 -5.56 36.79 -9.42
N ALA A 719 -4.55 36.66 -8.57
CA ALA A 719 -3.16 36.83 -8.96
C ALA A 719 -2.60 35.59 -9.67
N TYR A 720 -2.80 35.52 -10.96
CA TYR A 720 -2.08 34.61 -11.87
C TYR A 720 -1.00 35.37 -12.61
N PRO A 721 0.23 34.85 -12.74
CA PRO A 721 1.21 35.42 -13.65
C PRO A 721 0.69 35.32 -15.11
N PRO A 722 1.01 36.27 -15.99
CA PRO A 722 0.59 36.25 -17.38
C PRO A 722 1.12 34.99 -18.09
N PRO A 723 0.41 34.49 -19.12
CA PRO A 723 0.84 33.32 -19.86
C PRO A 723 2.21 33.55 -20.48
N ILE A 724 3.12 32.60 -20.29
CA ILE A 724 4.42 32.58 -20.98
C ILE A 724 4.17 32.36 -22.46
N THR A 725 4.40 33.38 -23.27
CA THR A 725 4.36 33.26 -24.72
C THR A 725 5.63 32.53 -25.18
N LEU A 726 5.51 31.24 -25.52
CA LEU A 726 6.59 30.51 -26.18
C LEU A 726 6.76 31.08 -27.58
N ARG A 727 7.84 31.83 -27.87
CA ARG A 727 8.33 32.05 -29.22
C ARG A 727 8.86 30.73 -29.75
N VAL A 728 8.18 30.16 -30.72
CA VAL A 728 8.71 29.06 -31.53
C VAL A 728 9.76 29.71 -32.47
N GLU A 729 11.03 29.56 -32.19
CA GLU A 729 12.08 29.81 -33.19
C GLU A 729 12.03 28.65 -34.19
N THR A 730 11.60 28.95 -35.40
CA THR A 730 11.68 28.07 -36.55
C THR A 730 13.14 27.96 -36.99
N GLY A 731 13.85 27.02 -36.38
CA GLY A 731 15.15 26.56 -36.89
C GLY A 731 14.96 25.63 -38.09
N SER A 732 15.30 26.10 -39.29
CA SER A 732 15.38 25.28 -40.47
C SER A 732 16.54 24.30 -40.37
N GLY A 733 16.26 22.99 -40.33
CA GLY A 733 17.22 21.91 -40.41
C GLY A 733 16.52 20.61 -40.72
N GLY A 734 16.70 20.12 -41.93
CA GLY A 734 16.02 19.01 -42.54
C GLY A 734 16.32 17.61 -41.96
N PRO A 735 15.78 16.56 -42.57
CA PRO A 735 15.41 15.32 -41.91
C PRO A 735 16.42 14.19 -42.07
N GLU A 736 16.45 13.26 -41.11
CA GLU A 736 16.73 11.81 -41.37
C GLU A 736 16.26 10.97 -40.19
N ALA A 737 15.28 10.17 -40.42
CA ALA A 737 15.17 8.72 -40.54
C ALA A 737 15.71 7.87 -39.39
N GLY A 738 14.83 7.03 -38.82
CA GLY A 738 15.20 5.88 -38.02
C GLY A 738 14.10 5.34 -37.11
N LEU A 739 13.16 4.58 -37.68
CA LEU A 739 12.31 3.64 -36.99
C LEU A 739 13.13 2.45 -36.49
N SER A 740 13.06 2.11 -35.23
CA SER A 740 12.93 0.74 -34.73
C SER A 740 12.52 0.75 -33.26
#